data_3e2787d41371ff9a3e38a57b9b10c955
#
_entry.id   3e2787d41371ff9a3e38a57b9b10c955
#
_cell.length_a   1.000
_cell.length_b   1.000
_cell.length_c   1.000
_cell.angle_alpha   90.00
_cell.angle_beta   90.00
_cell.angle_gamma   90.00
#
_symmetry.space_group_name_H-M   'P 1'
#
loop_
_entity.id
_entity.type
_entity.pdbx_description
1 polymer ?
#
loop_
_entity_poly.entity_id
_entity_poly.type
_entity_poly.pdbx_seq_one_letter_code
_entity_poly.pdbx_strand_id
1 'polypeptide(L)'
;MFSLCLEARHLSEGRTLIHCADDAKIIVTANTYSVIEEIKRAEECQDLDCLGVPLKKMLLKHGSVLPIERPCNEAVIAENDCHVHQGESGVEVLVCGYEPVGTRLVAILHNEGVKAQYSSKTIRECSYEVIRGGFLLICRGPGSRQLFADEVRALEVLDITWAVVDYAARSFLFGPVVQDGKGARFSDCMKRSWGNAINKEVYLAELQPALWGNFLSRLISAHPAMEMLAHLVRGLIKKDVENKEGVSPLDTVWEIGLDGQLDVRAVLQCSFINGPSKQIQIHPPTYLVDSKFGIVRELNEVRYSPSMPKTLHTTQARVTDLARVAGYANTVFCQGSTLISDTCAGSERKKKIEYNMKSAIGESVERYCSNLIDLLPVIHGSYDSLLRRGYPVLDPSELVLFSEQQYAEPGFPFEKFSHDLPVSWVEGRYYGSDSPVFVPASLVYVNWYTNQYHHEPRVNFPAFAGVAAGETIEQATRSGVSEILERHATMVWWLNAQALPSIELAPGQCQLFESSQDILRPSLVHLDNTFDVPVAAGIVHNDSHQLVHVGFSCRSTIDDAALKAWSEALTLQEGALDLLNPEGVHWKAIAEGFLPGRSYKKWRGDRCYLDDFRQDMKDVDDLLVQQEVFLDPRAVRRVAHLIDRPATRQANSVPHLKDNSLASYVEKIEARGKRVIIVDITSPDVASCGLRVVRALVPGSVGNSPAAFPYLGQGVVAREAVELGWRERALTDAEINLFPMPHA
;
A
#
# COMPACT_ATOMS: atom_id res chain seq x y z
N MET A 1 18.25 4.36 43.25
CA MET A 1 17.80 5.56 42.51
C MET A 1 17.37 5.11 41.14
N PHE A 2 16.29 5.66 40.62
CA PHE A 2 15.81 5.43 39.27
C PHE A 2 15.52 6.76 38.56
N SER A 3 15.43 6.71 37.27
CA SER A 3 14.93 7.81 36.44
C SER A 3 13.92 7.28 35.43
N LEU A 4 12.90 8.06 35.12
CA LEU A 4 11.87 7.70 34.18
C LEU A 4 12.28 8.09 32.77
N CYS A 5 12.34 7.12 31.87
CA CYS A 5 12.69 7.34 30.45
C CYS A 5 11.41 7.44 29.61
N LEU A 6 10.92 8.64 29.42
CA LEU A 6 9.72 8.91 28.66
C LEU A 6 9.62 10.37 28.19
N GLU A 7 8.67 10.65 27.31
CA GLU A 7 8.25 11.99 26.95
C GLU A 7 6.74 12.15 27.13
N ALA A 8 6.30 13.30 27.61
CA ALA A 8 4.88 13.63 27.76
C ALA A 8 4.52 14.81 26.85
N ARG A 9 3.43 14.65 26.09
CA ARG A 9 2.92 15.63 25.12
C ARG A 9 1.43 15.82 25.30
N HIS A 10 0.96 17.02 25.00
CA HIS A 10 -0.46 17.32 25.02
C HIS A 10 -1.17 16.71 23.80
N LEU A 11 -2.33 16.09 24.04
CA LEU A 11 -3.32 15.74 23.02
C LEU A 11 -4.57 16.62 23.17
N SER A 12 -5.43 16.59 22.17
CA SER A 12 -6.75 17.26 22.25
C SER A 12 -7.60 16.69 23.39
N GLU A 13 -8.58 17.46 23.84
CA GLU A 13 -9.62 17.02 24.82
C GLU A 13 -9.09 16.59 26.19
N GLY A 14 -8.03 17.22 26.69
CA GLY A 14 -7.50 16.96 28.04
C GLY A 14 -6.82 15.60 28.20
N ARG A 15 -6.36 15.01 27.09
CA ARG A 15 -5.58 13.76 27.07
C ARG A 15 -4.09 14.04 26.97
N THR A 16 -3.30 13.11 27.46
CA THR A 16 -1.84 13.15 27.41
C THR A 16 -1.30 11.96 26.65
N LEU A 17 -0.42 12.20 25.69
CA LEU A 17 0.42 11.18 25.09
C LEU A 17 1.65 10.96 25.97
N ILE A 18 1.88 9.72 26.40
CA ILE A 18 3.11 9.29 27.03
C ILE A 18 3.83 8.36 26.05
N HIS A 19 5.01 8.77 25.65
CA HIS A 19 5.91 7.98 24.80
C HIS A 19 6.92 7.29 25.70
N CYS A 20 6.88 5.97 25.79
CA CYS A 20 7.69 5.16 26.68
C CYS A 20 9.04 4.75 26.07
N ALA A 21 9.92 4.24 26.89
CA ALA A 21 11.27 3.85 26.52
C ALA A 21 11.35 2.71 25.48
N ASP A 22 10.34 1.84 25.43
CA ASP A 22 10.22 0.75 24.46
C ASP A 22 9.50 1.16 23.17
N ASP A 23 9.40 2.46 22.89
CA ASP A 23 8.65 3.07 21.79
C ASP A 23 7.12 2.91 21.91
N ALA A 24 6.60 2.41 23.03
CA ALA A 24 5.17 2.35 23.27
C ALA A 24 4.58 3.75 23.45
N LYS A 25 3.46 4.02 22.77
CA LYS A 25 2.75 5.29 22.75
C LYS A 25 1.41 5.12 23.43
N ILE A 26 1.25 5.70 24.61
CA ILE A 26 0.11 5.48 25.47
C ILE A 26 -0.66 6.78 25.66
N ILE A 27 -1.98 6.74 25.42
CA ILE A 27 -2.86 7.89 25.64
C ILE A 27 -3.49 7.74 27.02
N VAL A 28 -3.29 8.74 27.86
CA VAL A 28 -3.89 8.83 29.20
C VAL A 28 -4.98 9.90 29.21
N THR A 29 -6.15 9.55 29.70
CA THR A 29 -7.26 10.50 29.90
C THR A 29 -7.02 11.31 31.16
N ALA A 30 -6.04 12.19 31.12
CA ALA A 30 -5.68 13.10 32.20
C ALA A 30 -5.01 14.36 31.65
N ASN A 31 -5.11 15.45 32.37
CA ASN A 31 -4.47 16.69 31.99
C ASN A 31 -2.94 16.54 31.99
N THR A 32 -2.30 16.97 30.94
CA THR A 32 -0.86 16.79 30.70
C THR A 32 -0.02 17.37 31.85
N TYR A 33 -0.39 18.53 32.39
CA TYR A 33 0.33 19.13 33.52
C TYR A 33 0.22 18.28 34.77
N SER A 34 -0.97 17.71 35.10
CA SER A 34 -1.12 16.80 36.21
C SER A 34 -0.25 15.55 36.08
N VAL A 35 -0.18 14.97 34.89
CA VAL A 35 0.65 13.79 34.62
C VAL A 35 2.13 14.14 34.78
N ILE A 36 2.58 15.29 34.28
CA ILE A 36 3.95 15.75 34.43
C ILE A 36 4.32 15.97 35.90
N GLU A 37 3.43 16.56 36.68
CA GLU A 37 3.67 16.79 38.13
C GLU A 37 3.79 15.46 38.91
N GLU A 38 2.96 14.44 38.59
CA GLU A 38 3.11 13.09 39.17
C GLU A 38 4.46 12.47 38.81
N ILE A 39 4.88 12.59 37.54
CA ILE A 39 6.16 12.06 37.06
C ILE A 39 7.34 12.72 37.77
N LYS A 40 7.37 14.08 37.83
CA LYS A 40 8.40 14.83 38.51
C LYS A 40 8.51 14.48 40.00
N ARG A 41 7.37 14.42 40.65
CA ARG A 41 7.32 14.05 42.10
C ARG A 41 7.87 12.64 42.32
N ALA A 42 7.53 11.67 41.46
CA ALA A 42 8.06 10.33 41.58
C ALA A 42 9.58 10.27 41.40
N GLU A 43 10.16 11.04 40.48
CA GLU A 43 11.60 11.15 40.28
C GLU A 43 12.28 11.87 41.45
N GLU A 44 11.72 12.98 41.94
CA GLU A 44 12.28 13.75 43.06
C GLU A 44 12.27 12.94 44.36
N CYS A 45 11.18 12.26 44.66
CA CYS A 45 11.06 11.43 45.86
C CYS A 45 11.75 10.05 45.73
N GLN A 46 12.16 9.67 44.52
CA GLN A 46 12.65 8.32 44.19
C GLN A 46 11.68 7.22 44.62
N ASP A 47 10.37 7.50 44.51
CA ASP A 47 9.29 6.63 44.92
C ASP A 47 8.22 6.54 43.82
N LEU A 48 8.08 5.36 43.22
CA LEU A 48 7.06 5.08 42.21
C LEU A 48 5.63 5.08 42.75
N ASP A 49 5.44 5.02 44.07
CA ASP A 49 4.10 5.10 44.68
C ASP A 49 3.51 6.54 44.62
N CYS A 50 4.35 7.52 44.31
CA CYS A 50 3.87 8.87 43.95
C CYS A 50 3.11 8.94 42.62
N LEU A 51 3.18 7.89 41.78
CA LEU A 51 2.42 7.75 40.57
C LEU A 51 1.07 7.09 40.84
N GLY A 52 0.04 7.48 40.14
CA GLY A 52 -1.23 6.74 40.14
C GLY A 52 -1.02 5.28 39.71
N VAL A 53 -1.78 4.34 40.29
CA VAL A 53 -1.63 2.89 40.02
C VAL A 53 -1.62 2.53 38.54
N PRO A 54 -2.48 3.11 37.68
CA PRO A 54 -2.43 2.83 36.25
C PRO A 54 -1.13 3.28 35.60
N LEU A 55 -0.66 4.49 35.92
CA LEU A 55 0.56 5.07 35.34
C LEU A 55 1.80 4.27 35.79
N LYS A 56 1.90 3.92 37.08
CA LYS A 56 2.97 3.09 37.62
C LYS A 56 3.07 1.73 36.92
N LYS A 57 1.94 1.00 36.81
CA LYS A 57 1.90 -0.31 36.12
C LYS A 57 2.31 -0.21 34.66
N MET A 58 1.89 0.85 33.98
CA MET A 58 2.22 1.11 32.61
C MET A 58 3.73 1.34 32.44
N LEU A 59 4.33 2.25 33.20
CA LEU A 59 5.76 2.58 33.09
C LEU A 59 6.65 1.37 33.41
N LEU A 60 6.29 0.56 34.39
CA LEU A 60 6.99 -0.70 34.70
C LEU A 60 6.89 -1.70 33.55
N LYS A 61 5.69 -1.86 32.97
CA LYS A 61 5.45 -2.77 31.85
C LYS A 61 6.29 -2.42 30.62
N HIS A 62 6.47 -1.13 30.34
CA HIS A 62 7.15 -0.62 29.16
C HIS A 62 8.61 -0.22 29.41
N GLY A 63 9.21 -0.75 30.48
CA GLY A 63 10.64 -0.55 30.77
C GLY A 63 11.09 0.90 30.92
N SER A 64 10.15 1.81 31.18
CA SER A 64 10.44 3.25 31.31
C SER A 64 11.05 3.64 32.68
N VAL A 65 11.20 2.70 33.60
CA VAL A 65 11.89 2.88 34.89
C VAL A 65 13.28 2.30 34.74
N LEU A 66 14.31 3.14 34.69
CA LEU A 66 15.69 2.71 34.54
C LEU A 66 16.50 3.00 35.82
N PRO A 67 17.37 2.07 36.24
CA PRO A 67 18.29 2.38 37.31
C PRO A 67 19.20 3.55 36.93
N ILE A 68 19.46 4.47 37.85
CA ILE A 68 20.54 5.43 37.67
C ILE A 68 21.82 4.66 37.90
N GLU A 69 22.55 4.36 36.83
CA GLU A 69 23.95 4.00 36.98
C GLU A 69 24.65 5.18 37.64
N ARG A 70 25.41 4.94 38.71
CA ARG A 70 26.21 5.99 39.36
C ARG A 70 27.02 6.62 38.21
N PRO A 71 27.06 7.97 38.09
CA PRO A 71 27.94 8.59 37.13
C PRO A 71 29.33 7.98 37.41
N CYS A 72 29.89 7.29 36.45
CA CYS A 72 31.31 7.04 36.41
C CYS A 72 31.92 8.40 36.68
N ASN A 73 32.68 8.54 37.75
CA ASN A 73 33.28 9.78 38.25
C ASN A 73 33.36 10.80 37.15
N GLU A 74 32.77 11.98 37.38
CA GLU A 74 33.03 13.14 36.54
C GLU A 74 34.49 13.08 36.17
N ALA A 75 34.83 12.47 35.04
CA ALA A 75 36.06 12.78 34.40
C ALA A 75 35.88 14.23 34.12
N VAL A 76 36.51 15.02 34.95
CA VAL A 76 36.71 16.44 34.79
C VAL A 76 36.99 16.64 33.31
N ILE A 77 35.96 17.05 32.57
CA ILE A 77 36.15 17.65 31.27
C ILE A 77 36.94 18.92 31.68
N ALA A 78 38.25 18.79 31.59
CA ALA A 78 39.07 19.99 31.65
C ALA A 78 38.38 20.98 30.72
N GLU A 79 38.00 22.13 31.24
CA GLU A 79 37.72 23.34 30.50
C GLU A 79 38.99 23.66 29.69
N ASN A 80 39.26 22.84 28.68
CA ASN A 80 40.11 23.24 27.62
C ASN A 80 39.27 24.22 26.80
N ASP A 81 39.56 25.50 27.01
CA ASP A 81 39.17 26.59 26.16
C ASP A 81 39.14 26.12 24.71
N CYS A 82 37.96 25.81 24.20
CA CYS A 82 37.74 25.69 22.77
C CYS A 82 37.82 27.11 22.21
N HIS A 83 39.05 27.61 22.09
CA HIS A 83 39.32 28.80 21.30
C HIS A 83 38.84 28.53 19.89
N VAL A 84 37.75 29.20 19.51
CA VAL A 84 37.26 29.31 18.14
C VAL A 84 38.40 29.91 17.33
N HIS A 85 39.22 29.06 16.71
CA HIS A 85 40.16 29.48 15.70
C HIS A 85 39.38 29.87 14.44
N GLN A 86 39.21 31.16 14.23
CA GLN A 86 38.78 31.70 12.95
C GLN A 86 39.81 31.31 11.88
N GLY A 87 39.39 30.51 10.89
CA GLY A 87 40.08 30.42 9.60
C GLY A 87 41.12 29.33 9.41
N GLU A 88 40.93 28.08 9.90
CA GLU A 88 41.74 26.96 9.41
C GLU A 88 41.14 26.38 8.13
N SER A 89 41.88 26.50 7.04
CA SER A 89 41.60 25.78 5.78
C SER A 89 41.70 24.26 6.05
N GLY A 90 40.54 23.53 6.02
CA GLY A 90 40.57 22.08 6.08
C GLY A 90 39.57 21.41 7.02
N VAL A 91 38.49 22.09 7.41
CA VAL A 91 37.37 21.45 8.13
C VAL A 91 36.66 20.44 7.22
N GLU A 92 36.61 19.16 7.63
CA GLU A 92 35.95 18.07 6.90
C GLU A 92 34.48 18.04 7.22
N VAL A 93 34.09 18.31 8.49
CA VAL A 93 32.70 18.28 8.98
C VAL A 93 32.36 19.56 9.72
N LEU A 94 31.34 20.27 9.27
CA LEU A 94 30.73 21.36 10.01
C LEU A 94 29.46 20.81 10.71
N VAL A 95 29.39 20.91 12.03
CA VAL A 95 28.25 20.50 12.84
C VAL A 95 27.48 21.68 13.33
N CYS A 96 26.17 21.72 13.19
CA CYS A 96 25.32 22.79 13.69
C CYS A 96 24.00 22.24 14.32
N GLY A 97 23.22 23.17 14.88
CA GLY A 97 21.95 22.85 15.53
C GLY A 97 22.09 22.65 17.03
N TYR A 98 21.59 21.56 17.60
CA TYR A 98 21.54 21.37 19.07
C TYR A 98 22.94 21.16 19.66
N GLU A 99 23.41 22.14 20.41
CA GLU A 99 24.77 22.22 20.95
C GLU A 99 25.22 20.98 21.74
N PRO A 100 24.45 20.46 22.72
CA PRO A 100 24.90 19.29 23.50
C PRO A 100 25.21 18.03 22.68
N VAL A 101 24.48 17.81 21.56
CA VAL A 101 24.79 16.73 20.62
C VAL A 101 25.99 17.09 19.78
N GLY A 102 25.99 18.30 19.20
CA GLY A 102 27.00 18.75 18.23
C GLY A 102 28.40 18.85 18.84
N THR A 103 28.53 19.45 19.99
CA THR A 103 29.84 19.62 20.68
C THR A 103 30.42 18.29 21.12
N ARG A 104 29.58 17.38 21.68
CA ARG A 104 30.03 16.03 22.08
C ARG A 104 30.45 15.21 20.87
N LEU A 105 29.69 15.27 19.77
CA LEU A 105 30.04 14.56 18.55
C LEU A 105 31.36 15.06 17.95
N VAL A 106 31.58 16.38 17.91
CA VAL A 106 32.85 16.97 17.45
C VAL A 106 34.03 16.48 18.29
N ALA A 107 33.88 16.42 19.62
CA ALA A 107 34.94 15.90 20.50
C ALA A 107 35.31 14.44 20.18
N ILE A 108 34.31 13.56 19.92
CA ILE A 108 34.56 12.15 19.56
C ILE A 108 35.22 12.09 18.18
N LEU A 109 34.71 12.83 17.18
CA LEU A 109 35.24 12.84 15.82
C LEU A 109 36.73 13.31 15.79
N HIS A 110 37.12 14.28 16.62
CA HIS A 110 38.51 14.67 16.77
C HIS A 110 39.41 13.55 17.28
N ASN A 111 38.91 12.78 18.27
CA ASN A 111 39.63 11.62 18.79
C ASN A 111 39.81 10.52 17.72
N GLU A 112 38.90 10.48 16.76
CA GLU A 112 38.97 9.54 15.61
C GLU A 112 39.73 10.12 14.40
N GLY A 113 40.32 11.29 14.56
CA GLY A 113 41.17 11.95 13.51
C GLY A 113 40.38 12.59 12.38
N VAL A 114 39.14 13.02 12.63
CA VAL A 114 38.32 13.80 11.72
C VAL A 114 38.38 15.29 12.11
N LYS A 115 38.63 16.18 11.15
CA LYS A 115 38.60 17.62 11.39
C LYS A 115 37.18 18.14 11.41
N ALA A 116 36.55 18.12 12.57
CA ALA A 116 35.16 18.56 12.78
C ALA A 116 35.12 19.87 13.56
N GLN A 117 34.13 20.72 13.28
CA GLN A 117 33.89 21.97 13.99
C GLN A 117 32.41 22.14 14.29
N TYR A 118 32.08 22.57 15.53
CA TYR A 118 30.73 22.99 15.87
C TYR A 118 30.53 24.48 15.58
N SER A 119 29.38 24.85 15.01
CA SER A 119 28.99 26.25 14.77
C SER A 119 27.64 26.53 15.46
N SER A 120 27.60 27.62 16.22
CA SER A 120 26.37 28.14 16.84
C SER A 120 25.49 28.97 15.89
N LYS A 121 25.88 29.09 14.63
CA LYS A 121 25.13 29.82 13.61
C LYS A 121 23.88 29.02 13.18
N THR A 122 22.94 29.73 12.56
CA THR A 122 21.74 29.07 12.02
C THR A 122 22.12 28.07 10.93
N ILE A 123 21.24 27.09 10.71
CA ILE A 123 21.39 26.04 9.66
C ILE A 123 21.67 26.71 8.30
N ARG A 124 20.95 27.80 8.00
CA ARG A 124 21.10 28.53 6.74
C ARG A 124 22.45 29.20 6.62
N GLU A 125 22.95 29.85 7.68
CA GLU A 125 24.27 30.46 7.68
C GLU A 125 25.38 29.43 7.53
N CYS A 126 25.28 28.29 8.23
CA CYS A 126 26.22 27.18 8.11
C CYS A 126 26.27 26.62 6.69
N SER A 127 25.14 26.57 5.98
CA SER A 127 25.10 26.04 4.60
C SER A 127 25.95 26.85 3.61
N TYR A 128 26.17 28.14 3.87
CA TYR A 128 27.04 28.99 3.07
C TYR A 128 28.52 28.86 3.45
N GLU A 129 28.82 28.30 4.63
CA GLU A 129 30.18 28.11 5.12
C GLU A 129 30.79 26.77 4.70
N VAL A 130 29.96 25.82 4.29
CA VAL A 130 30.45 24.52 3.82
C VAL A 130 31.16 24.68 2.49
N ILE A 131 32.47 24.47 2.53
CA ILE A 131 33.32 24.48 1.35
C ILE A 131 32.97 23.33 0.43
N ARG A 132 33.09 23.45 -0.88
CA ARG A 132 32.92 22.37 -1.83
C ARG A 132 33.75 21.16 -1.39
N GLY A 133 33.05 20.04 -1.13
CA GLY A 133 33.62 18.79 -0.63
C GLY A 133 33.57 18.61 0.89
N GLY A 134 33.07 19.57 1.66
CA GLY A 134 32.80 19.46 3.09
C GLY A 134 31.42 18.82 3.36
N PHE A 135 31.25 18.37 4.59
CA PHE A 135 30.01 17.72 5.06
C PHE A 135 29.34 18.58 6.14
N LEU A 136 28.05 18.90 5.93
CA LEU A 136 27.23 19.59 6.94
C LEU A 136 26.39 18.58 7.73
N LEU A 137 26.58 18.53 9.04
CA LEU A 137 25.80 17.68 9.94
C LEU A 137 24.91 18.54 10.81
N ILE A 138 23.60 18.24 10.82
CA ILE A 138 22.58 19.05 11.46
C ILE A 138 21.92 18.25 12.58
N CYS A 139 22.10 18.71 13.82
CA CYS A 139 21.59 18.04 15.01
C CYS A 139 20.27 18.65 15.46
N ARG A 140 19.18 17.86 15.49
CA ARG A 140 17.89 18.31 16.01
C ARG A 140 17.90 18.35 17.54
N GLY A 141 17.37 19.44 18.09
CA GLY A 141 17.13 19.63 19.52
C GLY A 141 15.70 19.23 19.95
N PRO A 142 15.34 19.50 21.21
CA PRO A 142 14.05 19.13 21.80
C PRO A 142 12.88 20.00 21.30
N GLY A 143 13.11 20.93 20.37
CA GLY A 143 12.09 21.78 19.77
C GLY A 143 11.11 21.05 18.87
N SER A 144 10.26 21.82 18.17
CA SER A 144 9.31 21.28 17.21
C SER A 144 10.00 20.57 16.05
N ARG A 145 9.66 19.31 15.83
CA ARG A 145 10.17 18.52 14.69
C ARG A 145 9.69 19.09 13.36
N GLN A 146 8.47 19.68 13.34
CA GLN A 146 7.93 20.30 12.15
C GLN A 146 8.72 21.57 11.77
N LEU A 147 8.99 22.46 12.71
CA LEU A 147 9.78 23.66 12.44
C LEU A 147 11.21 23.31 11.98
N PHE A 148 11.83 22.33 12.61
CA PHE A 148 13.12 21.81 12.19
C PHE A 148 13.09 21.26 10.76
N ALA A 149 12.04 20.48 10.39
CA ALA A 149 11.88 19.97 9.05
C ALA A 149 11.71 21.09 8.02
N ASP A 150 11.02 22.18 8.37
CA ASP A 150 10.84 23.33 7.49
C ASP A 150 12.15 24.11 7.28
N GLU A 151 12.99 24.23 8.31
CA GLU A 151 14.33 24.81 8.20
C GLU A 151 15.26 23.97 7.30
N VAL A 152 15.28 22.65 7.49
CA VAL A 152 16.12 21.73 6.71
C VAL A 152 15.67 21.67 5.25
N ARG A 153 14.37 21.80 4.98
CA ARG A 153 13.83 21.81 3.60
C ARG A 153 14.49 22.87 2.72
N ALA A 154 14.90 24.00 3.27
CA ALA A 154 15.59 25.03 2.53
C ALA A 154 16.95 24.58 1.96
N LEU A 155 17.56 23.52 2.54
CA LEU A 155 18.83 22.96 2.08
C LEU A 155 18.67 21.94 0.94
N GLU A 156 17.47 21.40 0.75
CA GLU A 156 17.22 20.32 -0.22
C GLU A 156 17.49 20.72 -1.68
N VAL A 157 17.57 22.03 -1.94
CA VAL A 157 17.87 22.60 -3.27
C VAL A 157 19.32 23.05 -3.43
N LEU A 158 20.14 22.95 -2.37
CA LEU A 158 21.53 23.41 -2.38
C LEU A 158 22.47 22.29 -2.86
N ASP A 159 23.52 22.69 -3.55
CA ASP A 159 24.59 21.82 -4.06
C ASP A 159 25.66 21.55 -2.98
N ILE A 160 25.26 20.97 -1.86
CA ILE A 160 26.11 20.61 -0.72
C ILE A 160 25.84 19.20 -0.23
N THR A 161 26.81 18.61 0.45
CA THR A 161 26.63 17.31 1.12
C THR A 161 26.23 17.53 2.57
N TRP A 162 25.10 16.97 2.99
CA TRP A 162 24.59 17.13 4.34
C TRP A 162 23.77 15.93 4.83
N ALA A 163 23.61 15.83 6.14
CA ALA A 163 22.72 14.87 6.79
C ALA A 163 22.14 15.42 8.09
N VAL A 164 21.07 14.78 8.56
CA VAL A 164 20.40 15.11 9.82
C VAL A 164 20.71 14.06 10.88
N VAL A 165 20.92 14.50 12.11
CA VAL A 165 20.82 13.69 13.32
C VAL A 165 19.53 14.06 14.01
N ASP A 166 18.51 13.21 13.85
CA ASP A 166 17.24 13.27 14.56
C ASP A 166 17.22 12.26 15.71
N TYR A 167 16.18 12.19 16.52
CA TYR A 167 16.07 11.22 17.61
C TYR A 167 14.64 10.73 17.78
N ALA A 168 14.53 9.51 18.29
CA ALA A 168 13.31 8.87 18.77
C ALA A 168 13.50 8.45 20.24
N ALA A 169 12.58 7.67 20.80
CA ALA A 169 12.58 7.33 22.23
C ALA A 169 13.91 6.77 22.76
N ARG A 170 14.53 5.85 22.02
CA ARG A 170 15.75 5.14 22.46
C ARG A 170 16.86 5.12 21.43
N SER A 171 16.74 5.90 20.37
CA SER A 171 17.67 5.86 19.24
C SER A 171 17.93 7.24 18.65
N PHE A 172 19.14 7.43 18.12
CA PHE A 172 19.39 8.45 17.12
C PHE A 172 18.95 7.93 15.76
N LEU A 173 18.43 8.83 14.94
CA LEU A 173 18.13 8.62 13.53
C LEU A 173 19.12 9.46 12.71
N PHE A 174 20.10 8.81 12.12
CA PHE A 174 21.14 9.49 11.34
C PHE A 174 20.90 9.30 9.84
N GLY A 175 20.86 10.40 9.10
CA GLY A 175 20.60 10.40 7.67
C GLY A 175 19.15 10.79 7.30
N PRO A 176 18.74 10.61 6.03
CA PRO A 176 19.59 10.21 4.90
C PRO A 176 20.67 11.24 4.58
N VAL A 177 21.71 10.81 3.84
CA VAL A 177 22.73 11.72 3.32
C VAL A 177 22.24 12.28 2.01
N VAL A 178 22.22 13.61 1.89
CA VAL A 178 21.94 14.30 0.63
C VAL A 178 23.27 14.78 0.05
N GLN A 179 23.57 14.44 -1.17
CA GLN A 179 24.77 14.83 -1.87
C GLN A 179 24.42 15.44 -3.22
N ASP A 180 24.78 16.72 -3.44
CA ASP A 180 24.51 17.45 -4.68
C ASP A 180 23.02 17.36 -5.10
N GLY A 181 22.12 17.47 -4.12
CA GLY A 181 20.67 17.34 -4.32
C GLY A 181 20.17 15.93 -4.66
N LYS A 182 21.04 14.89 -4.59
CA LYS A 182 20.69 13.48 -4.83
C LYS A 182 20.40 12.75 -3.52
N GLY A 183 19.66 11.63 -3.64
CA GLY A 183 19.27 10.79 -2.53
C GLY A 183 17.94 11.17 -1.92
N ALA A 184 17.44 10.34 -1.00
CA ALA A 184 16.27 10.66 -0.19
C ALA A 184 16.56 11.87 0.71
N ARG A 185 15.52 12.58 1.11
CA ARG A 185 15.60 13.81 1.88
C ARG A 185 14.94 13.64 3.25
N PHE A 186 15.20 14.53 4.16
CA PHE A 186 14.53 14.52 5.45
C PHE A 186 13.00 14.72 5.30
N SER A 187 12.57 15.51 4.33
CA SER A 187 11.15 15.65 3.96
C SER A 187 10.51 14.32 3.49
N ASP A 188 11.26 13.47 2.78
CA ASP A 188 10.80 12.14 2.40
C ASP A 188 10.59 11.24 3.63
N CYS A 189 11.55 11.26 4.58
CA CYS A 189 11.41 10.54 5.85
C CYS A 189 10.16 10.98 6.62
N MET A 190 9.93 12.27 6.73
CA MET A 190 8.76 12.83 7.40
C MET A 190 7.45 12.38 6.74
N LYS A 191 7.39 12.43 5.42
CA LYS A 191 6.22 12.07 4.63
C LYS A 191 5.93 10.57 4.71
N ARG A 192 6.96 9.73 4.58
CA ARG A 192 6.86 8.27 4.73
C ARG A 192 6.41 7.89 6.15
N SER A 193 7.02 8.48 7.17
CA SER A 193 6.61 8.25 8.56
C SER A 193 5.16 8.65 8.82
N TRP A 194 4.69 9.73 8.21
CA TRP A 194 3.29 10.14 8.29
C TRP A 194 2.34 9.10 7.70
N GLY A 195 2.65 8.59 6.50
CA GLY A 195 1.88 7.54 5.85
C GLY A 195 1.84 6.24 6.67
N ASN A 196 2.94 5.94 7.38
CA ASN A 196 3.10 4.71 8.14
C ASN A 196 2.69 4.83 9.62
N ALA A 197 2.32 6.01 10.09
CA ALA A 197 1.91 6.21 11.48
C ALA A 197 0.62 5.41 11.81
N ILE A 198 0.65 4.64 12.90
CA ILE A 198 -0.50 3.86 13.35
C ILE A 198 -1.64 4.78 13.77
N ASN A 199 -1.33 5.82 14.53
CA ASN A 199 -2.31 6.78 15.04
C ASN A 199 -1.95 8.20 14.59
N LYS A 200 -2.86 8.85 13.88
CA LYS A 200 -2.70 10.21 13.35
C LYS A 200 -2.46 11.24 14.45
N GLU A 201 -3.23 11.18 15.52
CA GLU A 201 -3.18 12.15 16.62
C GLU A 201 -1.84 12.04 17.35
N VAL A 202 -1.39 10.82 17.59
CA VAL A 202 -0.08 10.55 18.20
C VAL A 202 1.04 11.12 17.34
N TYR A 203 1.03 10.86 16.04
CA TYR A 203 2.05 11.38 15.13
C TYR A 203 2.09 12.92 15.13
N LEU A 204 0.93 13.57 15.04
CA LEU A 204 0.85 15.03 15.06
C LEU A 204 1.36 15.63 16.39
N ALA A 205 1.10 14.95 17.52
CA ALA A 205 1.65 15.35 18.81
C ALA A 205 3.18 15.23 18.85
N GLU A 206 3.75 14.21 18.21
CA GLU A 206 5.20 14.00 18.14
C GLU A 206 5.92 15.07 17.28
N LEU A 207 5.22 15.76 16.39
CA LEU A 207 5.76 16.89 15.65
C LEU A 207 5.95 18.15 16.52
N GLN A 208 5.21 18.23 17.64
CA GLN A 208 5.29 19.34 18.57
C GLN A 208 6.41 19.13 19.61
N PRO A 209 6.90 20.19 20.26
CA PRO A 209 7.83 20.04 21.36
C PRO A 209 7.25 19.17 22.48
N ALA A 210 8.08 18.33 23.10
CA ALA A 210 7.68 17.67 24.32
C ALA A 210 7.55 18.69 25.45
N LEU A 211 6.48 18.63 26.22
CA LEU A 211 6.31 19.47 27.41
C LEU A 211 7.23 19.00 28.55
N TRP A 212 7.54 17.72 28.56
CA TRP A 212 8.51 17.11 29.45
C TRP A 212 9.10 15.87 28.76
N GLY A 213 10.39 15.62 28.96
CA GLY A 213 11.05 14.44 28.43
C GLY A 213 12.56 14.48 28.57
N ASN A 214 13.17 13.31 28.53
CA ASN A 214 14.61 13.14 28.71
C ASN A 214 15.26 12.17 27.70
N PHE A 215 14.58 11.84 26.62
CA PHE A 215 15.13 10.93 25.60
C PHE A 215 16.46 11.43 25.06
N LEU A 216 16.51 12.68 24.64
CA LEU A 216 17.70 13.25 24.02
C LEU A 216 18.87 13.35 25.00
N SER A 217 18.64 13.78 26.24
CA SER A 217 19.71 13.83 27.26
C SER A 217 20.27 12.43 27.58
N ARG A 218 19.43 11.39 27.55
CA ARG A 218 19.89 10.01 27.72
C ARG A 218 20.70 9.50 26.55
N LEU A 219 20.28 9.79 25.32
CA LEU A 219 21.05 9.45 24.12
C LEU A 219 22.42 10.12 24.11
N ILE A 220 22.49 11.39 24.52
CA ILE A 220 23.75 12.13 24.63
C ILE A 220 24.64 11.49 25.72
N SER A 221 24.05 11.04 26.82
CA SER A 221 24.78 10.38 27.92
C SER A 221 25.17 8.94 27.61
N ALA A 222 24.51 8.29 26.64
CA ALA A 222 24.82 6.92 26.23
C ALA A 222 26.08 6.91 25.35
N HIS A 223 27.21 6.52 25.93
CA HIS A 223 28.50 6.48 25.26
C HIS A 223 28.49 5.61 23.99
N PRO A 224 27.92 4.39 24.00
CA PRO A 224 27.89 3.55 22.80
C PRO A 224 27.11 4.17 21.62
N ALA A 225 25.99 4.84 21.89
CA ALA A 225 25.19 5.48 20.86
C ALA A 225 25.94 6.64 20.18
N MET A 226 26.63 7.46 20.97
CA MET A 226 27.42 8.59 20.45
C MET A 226 28.66 8.14 19.69
N GLU A 227 29.34 7.08 20.17
CA GLU A 227 30.48 6.49 19.45
C GLU A 227 30.07 5.88 18.11
N MET A 228 28.98 5.12 18.08
CA MET A 228 28.46 4.56 16.83
C MET A 228 28.08 5.65 15.83
N LEU A 229 27.42 6.73 16.31
CA LEU A 229 27.11 7.89 15.47
C LEU A 229 28.37 8.51 14.87
N ALA A 230 29.40 8.76 15.70
CA ALA A 230 30.68 9.30 15.25
C ALA A 230 31.37 8.37 14.25
N HIS A 231 31.35 7.06 14.50
CA HIS A 231 31.93 6.06 13.62
C HIS A 231 31.27 6.07 12.23
N LEU A 232 29.95 6.16 12.16
CA LEU A 232 29.22 6.26 10.89
C LEU A 232 29.59 7.56 10.13
N VAL A 233 29.60 8.70 10.81
CA VAL A 233 29.99 9.98 10.23
C VAL A 233 31.41 9.91 9.66
N ARG A 234 32.37 9.39 10.45
CA ARG A 234 33.75 9.20 10.00
C ARG A 234 33.82 8.28 8.78
N GLY A 235 33.12 7.16 8.80
CA GLY A 235 33.12 6.20 7.70
C GLY A 235 32.59 6.80 6.40
N LEU A 236 31.56 7.65 6.47
CA LEU A 236 31.06 8.38 5.29
C LEU A 236 32.08 9.36 4.72
N ILE A 237 32.81 10.10 5.58
CA ILE A 237 33.81 11.10 5.16
C ILE A 237 35.02 10.42 4.54
N LYS A 238 35.53 9.35 5.17
CA LYS A 238 36.69 8.60 4.67
C LYS A 238 36.36 7.63 3.54
N LYS A 239 35.10 7.54 3.15
CA LYS A 239 34.58 6.57 2.15
C LYS A 239 34.89 5.12 2.52
N ASP A 240 35.08 4.86 3.82
CA ASP A 240 35.37 3.53 4.35
C ASP A 240 34.10 2.71 4.68
N VAL A 241 32.92 3.33 4.57
CA VAL A 241 31.64 2.63 4.63
C VAL A 241 31.42 1.97 3.28
N GLU A 242 32.25 0.95 3.01
CA GLU A 242 31.90 -0.05 2.01
C GLU A 242 30.66 -0.77 2.49
N ASN A 243 29.65 -0.65 1.70
CA ASN A 243 28.31 -1.14 1.89
C ASN A 243 28.33 -2.68 1.97
N LYS A 244 28.45 -3.26 3.15
CA LYS A 244 28.42 -4.71 3.35
C LYS A 244 27.12 -5.35 2.84
N GLU A 245 26.11 -4.54 2.52
CA GLU A 245 24.77 -4.98 2.07
C GLU A 245 24.28 -4.30 0.78
N GLY A 246 25.10 -3.56 0.06
CA GLY A 246 24.69 -2.86 -1.18
C GLY A 246 23.78 -1.63 -0.94
N VAL A 247 23.70 -1.09 0.29
CA VAL A 247 22.83 0.03 0.67
C VAL A 247 23.54 1.35 0.44
N SER A 248 22.95 2.25 -0.35
CA SER A 248 23.49 3.59 -0.59
C SER A 248 23.27 4.51 0.60
N PRO A 249 24.28 5.24 1.07
CA PRO A 249 24.10 6.26 2.10
C PRO A 249 23.05 7.32 1.76
N LEU A 250 22.85 7.57 0.48
CA LEU A 250 21.90 8.59 -0.01
C LEU A 250 20.42 8.23 0.27
N ASP A 251 20.13 6.94 0.46
CA ASP A 251 18.77 6.45 0.61
C ASP A 251 18.63 5.60 1.89
N THR A 252 19.43 5.92 2.90
CA THR A 252 19.50 5.18 4.15
C THR A 252 19.36 6.09 5.36
N VAL A 253 18.58 5.65 6.34
CA VAL A 253 18.58 6.15 7.71
C VAL A 253 19.12 5.06 8.62
N TRP A 254 20.14 5.41 9.41
CA TRP A 254 20.67 4.56 10.46
C TRP A 254 19.97 4.86 11.77
N GLU A 255 19.37 3.87 12.37
CA GLU A 255 18.77 3.93 13.69
C GLU A 255 19.76 3.34 14.71
N ILE A 256 20.27 4.18 15.63
CA ILE A 256 21.34 3.85 16.57
C ILE A 256 20.75 3.80 17.98
N GLY A 257 20.64 2.61 18.58
CA GLY A 257 20.12 2.41 19.92
C GLY A 257 21.05 2.93 21.03
N LEU A 258 20.53 3.05 22.26
CA LEU A 258 21.30 3.46 23.44
C LEU A 258 22.54 2.59 23.70
N ASP A 259 22.45 1.32 23.35
CA ASP A 259 23.52 0.30 23.47
C ASP A 259 24.48 0.29 22.28
N GLY A 260 24.30 1.18 21.32
CA GLY A 260 25.09 1.23 20.09
C GLY A 260 24.68 0.20 19.03
N GLN A 261 23.57 -0.55 19.24
CA GLN A 261 23.02 -1.39 18.18
C GLN A 261 22.58 -0.52 16.99
N LEU A 262 22.79 -1.07 15.80
CA LEU A 262 22.56 -0.37 14.54
C LEU A 262 21.53 -1.10 13.69
N ASP A 263 20.40 -0.44 13.43
CA ASP A 263 19.44 -0.83 12.42
C ASP A 263 19.58 0.04 11.17
N VAL A 264 19.54 -0.58 10.02
CA VAL A 264 19.65 0.09 8.72
C VAL A 264 18.29 0.11 8.06
N ARG A 265 17.77 1.32 7.79
CA ARG A 265 16.46 1.53 7.19
C ARG A 265 16.57 2.16 5.82
N ALA A 266 15.90 1.58 4.85
CA ALA A 266 15.79 2.14 3.51
C ALA A 266 14.75 3.26 3.47
N VAL A 267 15.06 4.33 2.73
CA VAL A 267 14.14 5.44 2.47
C VAL A 267 14.11 5.72 0.99
N LEU A 268 12.98 5.52 0.35
CA LEU A 268 12.78 5.89 -1.04
C LEU A 268 12.32 7.35 -1.16
N GLN A 269 12.82 8.07 -2.15
CA GLN A 269 12.34 9.41 -2.47
C GLN A 269 10.83 9.41 -2.74
N CYS A 270 10.13 10.40 -2.25
CA CYS A 270 8.70 10.60 -2.56
C CYS A 270 8.57 11.40 -3.85
N SER A 271 8.48 10.74 -4.98
CA SER A 271 8.47 11.34 -6.32
C SER A 271 7.35 12.37 -6.54
N PHE A 272 6.22 12.19 -5.86
CA PHE A 272 5.08 13.10 -5.89
C PHE A 272 5.29 14.42 -5.12
N ILE A 273 6.41 14.57 -4.37
CA ILE A 273 6.73 15.82 -3.68
C ILE A 273 7.67 16.69 -4.53
N ASN A 274 8.64 16.07 -5.19
CA ASN A 274 9.81 16.75 -5.75
C ASN A 274 9.96 16.61 -7.26
N GLY A 275 9.03 15.93 -7.94
CA GLY A 275 9.16 15.52 -9.33
C GLY A 275 10.22 14.43 -9.55
N PRO A 276 10.36 13.91 -10.77
CA PRO A 276 11.29 12.84 -11.05
C PRO A 276 12.75 13.29 -10.90
N SER A 277 13.54 12.55 -10.12
CA SER A 277 15.00 12.75 -10.09
C SER A 277 15.60 12.46 -11.46
N LYS A 278 16.58 13.25 -11.87
CA LYS A 278 17.29 13.05 -13.15
C LYS A 278 18.13 11.77 -13.21
N GLN A 279 18.41 11.14 -12.07
CA GLN A 279 19.10 9.84 -11.97
C GLN A 279 18.37 8.96 -10.97
N ILE A 280 17.79 7.85 -11.45
CA ILE A 280 17.20 6.81 -10.61
C ILE A 280 18.34 5.90 -10.13
N GLN A 281 18.57 5.87 -8.82
CA GLN A 281 19.45 4.89 -8.21
C GLN A 281 18.68 3.56 -8.12
N ILE A 282 19.33 2.46 -8.45
CA ILE A 282 18.69 1.12 -8.38
C ILE A 282 18.88 0.56 -6.97
N HIS A 283 17.77 0.18 -6.35
CA HIS A 283 17.70 -0.40 -5.02
C HIS A 283 17.22 -1.87 -5.07
N PRO A 284 17.56 -2.68 -4.07
CA PRO A 284 16.90 -3.96 -3.87
C PRO A 284 15.40 -3.79 -3.62
N PRO A 285 14.54 -4.74 -4.08
CA PRO A 285 13.10 -4.69 -3.79
C PRO A 285 12.75 -4.69 -2.30
N THR A 286 13.67 -5.11 -1.43
CA THR A 286 13.52 -5.03 0.03
C THR A 286 13.35 -3.61 0.56
N TYR A 287 13.80 -2.59 -0.19
CA TYR A 287 13.60 -1.17 0.16
C TYR A 287 12.12 -0.73 0.14
N LEU A 288 11.26 -1.51 -0.53
CA LEU A 288 9.81 -1.27 -0.50
C LEU A 288 9.19 -1.57 0.87
N VAL A 289 9.86 -2.41 1.69
CA VAL A 289 9.30 -2.94 2.93
C VAL A 289 10.04 -2.37 4.13
N ASP A 290 9.44 -1.42 4.83
CA ASP A 290 9.92 -0.88 6.10
C ASP A 290 8.77 -0.30 6.91
N SER A 291 8.74 -0.55 8.23
CA SER A 291 7.64 -0.14 9.10
C SER A 291 7.51 1.38 9.28
N LYS A 292 8.60 2.13 9.09
CA LYS A 292 8.64 3.60 9.23
C LYS A 292 8.60 4.31 7.87
N PHE A 293 9.32 3.78 6.89
CA PHE A 293 9.59 4.49 5.63
C PHE A 293 9.16 3.74 4.36
N GLY A 294 8.72 2.48 4.47
CA GLY A 294 8.34 1.66 3.32
C GLY A 294 7.02 2.07 2.64
N ILE A 295 6.87 1.70 1.38
CA ILE A 295 5.56 1.66 0.70
C ILE A 295 4.73 0.53 1.30
N VAL A 296 5.36 -0.59 1.63
CA VAL A 296 4.81 -1.70 2.39
C VAL A 296 5.32 -1.58 3.83
N ARG A 297 4.41 -1.42 4.80
CA ARG A 297 4.79 -1.28 6.22
C ARG A 297 5.23 -2.58 6.84
N GLU A 298 4.53 -3.65 6.51
CA GLU A 298 4.72 -4.98 7.09
C GLU A 298 4.24 -6.06 6.13
N LEU A 299 4.84 -7.23 6.26
CA LEU A 299 4.43 -8.46 5.59
C LEU A 299 4.19 -9.51 6.65
N ASN A 300 2.98 -10.07 6.67
CA ASN A 300 2.59 -11.07 7.65
C ASN A 300 2.04 -12.32 6.95
N GLU A 301 2.39 -13.50 7.44
CA GLU A 301 1.69 -14.72 7.07
C GLU A 301 0.33 -14.75 7.78
N VAL A 302 -0.74 -14.93 7.01
CA VAL A 302 -2.09 -14.99 7.56
C VAL A 302 -2.30 -16.33 8.25
N ARG A 303 -2.77 -16.28 9.49
CA ARG A 303 -3.20 -17.45 10.25
C ARG A 303 -4.72 -17.58 10.13
N TYR A 304 -5.14 -18.58 9.40
CA TYR A 304 -6.55 -18.86 9.19
C TYR A 304 -7.19 -19.62 10.35
N SER A 305 -8.51 -19.45 10.45
CA SER A 305 -9.33 -20.26 11.36
C SER A 305 -9.30 -21.75 10.96
N PRO A 306 -9.63 -22.66 11.88
CA PRO A 306 -9.76 -24.09 11.57
C PRO A 306 -10.83 -24.41 10.52
N SER A 307 -11.69 -23.45 10.18
CA SER A 307 -12.67 -23.53 9.08
C SER A 307 -12.02 -23.47 7.69
N MET A 308 -10.80 -22.96 7.59
CA MET A 308 -10.04 -22.91 6.34
C MET A 308 -9.14 -24.14 6.16
N PRO A 309 -8.87 -24.55 4.91
CA PRO A 309 -7.96 -25.66 4.65
C PRO A 309 -6.52 -25.28 5.00
N LYS A 310 -5.77 -26.22 5.56
CA LYS A 310 -4.34 -26.03 5.89
C LYS A 310 -3.45 -25.80 4.68
N THR A 311 -3.93 -26.13 3.50
CA THR A 311 -3.25 -25.94 2.22
C THR A 311 -3.26 -24.48 1.76
N LEU A 312 -4.17 -23.65 2.31
CA LEU A 312 -4.23 -22.23 1.98
C LEU A 312 -3.10 -21.45 2.69
N HIS A 313 -2.23 -20.88 1.91
CA HIS A 313 -1.15 -20.02 2.39
C HIS A 313 -1.30 -18.62 1.82
N THR A 314 -1.28 -17.62 2.68
CA THR A 314 -1.41 -16.21 2.28
C THR A 314 -0.39 -15.37 2.99
N THR A 315 0.31 -14.54 2.22
CA THR A 315 1.06 -13.39 2.74
C THR A 315 0.21 -12.14 2.57
N GLN A 316 0.02 -11.42 3.64
CA GLN A 316 -0.66 -10.12 3.65
C GLN A 316 0.36 -9.00 3.81
N ALA A 317 0.25 -7.99 2.95
CA ALA A 317 1.01 -6.75 3.01
C ALA A 317 0.11 -5.63 3.53
N ARG A 318 0.67 -4.77 4.38
CA ARG A 318 0.01 -3.53 4.79
C ARG A 318 0.66 -2.36 4.08
N VAL A 319 -0.12 -1.66 3.28
CA VAL A 319 0.36 -0.54 2.45
C VAL A 319 0.43 0.74 3.29
N THR A 320 1.35 1.66 2.94
CA THR A 320 1.38 3.03 3.47
C THR A 320 0.03 3.73 3.21
N ASP A 321 -0.39 4.60 4.12
CA ASP A 321 -1.67 5.32 3.98
C ASP A 321 -1.56 6.45 2.95
N LEU A 322 -2.03 6.20 1.73
CA LEU A 322 -2.00 7.17 0.64
C LEU A 322 -2.90 8.38 0.88
N ALA A 323 -3.96 8.26 1.65
CA ALA A 323 -4.78 9.41 2.02
C ALA A 323 -3.97 10.43 2.83
N ARG A 324 -3.04 9.96 3.66
CA ARG A 324 -2.13 10.82 4.42
C ARG A 324 -0.96 11.33 3.58
N VAL A 325 -0.41 10.47 2.74
CA VAL A 325 0.80 10.78 1.96
C VAL A 325 0.50 11.69 0.78
N ALA A 326 -0.56 11.41 0.05
CA ALA A 326 -0.91 12.10 -1.20
C ALA A 326 -2.34 12.69 -1.23
N GLY A 327 -3.15 12.46 -0.20
CA GLY A 327 -4.53 12.97 -0.12
C GLY A 327 -5.56 12.10 -0.83
N TYR A 328 -5.21 10.87 -1.25
CA TYR A 328 -6.06 9.97 -2.02
C TYR A 328 -6.58 8.82 -1.16
N ALA A 329 -7.75 8.27 -1.51
CA ALA A 329 -8.28 7.08 -0.86
C ALA A 329 -7.33 5.88 -1.09
N ASN A 330 -7.30 4.94 -0.12
CA ASN A 330 -6.30 3.88 -0.10
C ASN A 330 -6.91 2.51 0.19
N THR A 331 -6.27 1.47 -0.36
CA THR A 331 -6.44 0.09 0.07
C THR A 331 -5.39 -0.23 1.13
N VAL A 332 -5.83 -0.61 2.33
CA VAL A 332 -4.92 -0.79 3.48
C VAL A 332 -4.15 -2.10 3.41
N PHE A 333 -4.79 -3.17 2.91
CA PHE A 333 -4.24 -4.51 2.84
C PHE A 333 -4.22 -5.04 1.41
N CYS A 334 -3.12 -5.70 1.06
CA CYS A 334 -2.92 -6.43 -0.18
C CYS A 334 -2.46 -7.84 0.14
N GLN A 335 -2.71 -8.80 -0.74
CA GLN A 335 -2.39 -10.19 -0.40
C GLN A 335 -1.97 -11.03 -1.61
N GLY A 336 -1.09 -11.98 -1.35
CA GLY A 336 -0.77 -13.05 -2.26
C GLY A 336 -1.14 -14.39 -1.66
N SER A 337 -1.98 -15.15 -2.34
CA SER A 337 -2.51 -16.42 -1.83
C SER A 337 -2.29 -17.57 -2.82
N THR A 338 -2.02 -18.75 -2.30
CA THR A 338 -1.93 -19.99 -3.08
C THR A 338 -2.32 -21.21 -2.26
N LEU A 339 -2.76 -22.25 -2.94
CA LEU A 339 -2.99 -23.58 -2.38
C LEU A 339 -1.71 -24.41 -2.52
N ILE A 340 -1.20 -24.92 -1.41
CA ILE A 340 0.00 -25.76 -1.36
C ILE A 340 -0.36 -27.11 -0.76
N SER A 341 -0.33 -28.16 -1.57
CA SER A 341 -0.57 -29.54 -1.11
C SER A 341 0.42 -29.92 0.02
N ASP A 342 -0.02 -30.73 0.96
CA ASP A 342 0.81 -31.29 2.02
C ASP A 342 1.96 -32.16 1.48
N THR A 343 1.81 -32.69 0.26
CA THR A 343 2.88 -33.44 -0.43
C THR A 343 3.94 -32.54 -1.03
N CYS A 344 3.69 -31.24 -1.17
CA CYS A 344 4.65 -30.27 -1.67
C CYS A 344 5.64 -29.92 -0.56
N ALA A 345 6.90 -30.26 -0.73
CA ALA A 345 7.94 -30.06 0.28
C ALA A 345 9.21 -29.40 -0.28
N GLY A 346 10.15 -29.08 0.61
CA GLY A 346 11.49 -28.58 0.24
C GLY A 346 11.47 -27.25 -0.51
N SER A 347 12.29 -27.17 -1.57
CA SER A 347 12.49 -25.93 -2.35
C SER A 347 11.25 -25.49 -3.11
N GLU A 348 10.38 -26.40 -3.53
CA GLU A 348 9.14 -26.06 -4.25
C GLU A 348 8.14 -25.35 -3.34
N ARG A 349 7.92 -25.87 -2.12
CA ARG A 349 7.08 -25.19 -1.11
C ARG A 349 7.59 -23.79 -0.80
N LYS A 350 8.91 -23.66 -0.61
CA LYS A 350 9.56 -22.36 -0.35
C LYS A 350 9.31 -21.37 -1.48
N LYS A 351 9.44 -21.79 -2.74
CA LYS A 351 9.17 -20.95 -3.93
C LYS A 351 7.73 -20.47 -3.98
N LYS A 352 6.74 -21.31 -3.63
CA LYS A 352 5.33 -20.93 -3.62
C LYS A 352 5.03 -19.90 -2.53
N ILE A 353 5.62 -20.04 -1.32
CA ILE A 353 5.48 -19.05 -0.24
C ILE A 353 6.15 -17.72 -0.64
N GLU A 354 7.35 -17.79 -1.23
CA GLU A 354 8.04 -16.60 -1.74
C GLU A 354 7.24 -15.90 -2.86
N TYR A 355 6.56 -16.66 -3.70
CA TYR A 355 5.65 -16.12 -4.71
C TYR A 355 4.48 -15.34 -4.07
N ASN A 356 3.89 -15.84 -2.97
CA ASN A 356 2.84 -15.12 -2.25
C ASN A 356 3.34 -13.77 -1.72
N MET A 357 4.53 -13.74 -1.16
CA MET A 357 5.17 -12.50 -0.68
C MET A 357 5.37 -11.51 -1.85
N LYS A 358 5.94 -11.97 -2.97
CA LYS A 358 6.11 -11.13 -4.16
C LYS A 358 4.78 -10.65 -4.72
N SER A 359 3.73 -11.47 -4.69
CA SER A 359 2.38 -11.09 -5.14
C SER A 359 1.77 -10.03 -4.24
N ALA A 360 1.91 -10.15 -2.90
CA ALA A 360 1.42 -9.15 -1.95
C ALA A 360 2.13 -7.79 -2.11
N ILE A 361 3.46 -7.80 -2.33
CA ILE A 361 4.23 -6.58 -2.64
C ILE A 361 3.78 -6.01 -4.00
N GLY A 362 3.62 -6.87 -5.01
CA GLY A 362 3.14 -6.47 -6.35
C GLY A 362 1.81 -5.74 -6.26
N GLU A 363 0.80 -6.33 -5.62
CA GLU A 363 -0.49 -5.68 -5.42
C GLU A 363 -0.37 -4.37 -4.62
N SER A 364 0.53 -4.32 -3.65
CA SER A 364 0.77 -3.08 -2.88
C SER A 364 1.27 -1.93 -3.76
N VAL A 365 2.21 -2.18 -4.65
CA VAL A 365 2.72 -1.14 -5.57
C VAL A 365 1.72 -0.83 -6.69
N GLU A 366 0.88 -1.77 -7.11
CA GLU A 366 -0.27 -1.52 -8.00
C GLU A 366 -1.22 -0.51 -7.38
N ARG A 367 -1.64 -0.75 -6.12
CA ARG A 367 -2.51 0.16 -5.37
C ARG A 367 -1.83 1.51 -5.11
N TYR A 368 -0.53 1.51 -4.85
CA TYR A 368 0.23 2.74 -4.66
C TYR A 368 0.26 3.57 -5.95
N CYS A 369 0.75 3.03 -7.05
CA CYS A 369 0.91 3.77 -8.31
C CYS A 369 -0.44 4.18 -8.93
N SER A 370 -1.47 3.31 -8.88
CA SER A 370 -2.79 3.62 -9.45
C SER A 370 -3.58 4.71 -8.71
N ASN A 371 -3.09 5.13 -7.54
CA ASN A 371 -3.65 6.21 -6.76
C ASN A 371 -2.83 7.52 -6.80
N LEU A 372 -1.68 7.55 -7.49
CA LEU A 372 -0.86 8.75 -7.67
C LEU A 372 -1.34 9.53 -8.90
N ILE A 373 -2.51 10.17 -8.81
CA ILE A 373 -3.20 10.80 -9.94
C ILE A 373 -2.47 11.99 -10.58
N ASP A 374 -1.44 12.53 -9.91
CA ASP A 374 -0.62 13.63 -10.42
C ASP A 374 0.71 13.14 -11.02
N LEU A 375 0.88 11.83 -11.19
CA LEU A 375 2.15 11.25 -11.66
C LEU A 375 2.44 11.58 -13.13
N LEU A 376 1.42 11.48 -13.99
CA LEU A 376 1.55 11.70 -15.42
C LEU A 376 1.01 13.08 -15.83
N PRO A 377 1.58 13.70 -16.87
CA PRO A 377 1.01 14.89 -17.46
C PRO A 377 -0.42 14.65 -17.95
N VAL A 378 -1.30 15.57 -17.63
CA VAL A 378 -2.73 15.51 -18.01
C VAL A 378 -3.04 16.61 -19.02
N ILE A 379 -3.79 16.27 -20.07
CA ILE A 379 -4.40 17.26 -20.97
C ILE A 379 -5.91 17.25 -20.78
N HIS A 380 -6.57 18.39 -20.89
CA HIS A 380 -8.01 18.52 -20.71
C HIS A 380 -8.70 18.96 -22.00
N GLY A 381 -9.83 18.35 -22.33
CA GLY A 381 -10.64 18.67 -23.48
C GLY A 381 -11.61 17.56 -23.86
N SER A 382 -12.50 17.85 -24.77
CA SER A 382 -13.35 16.84 -25.41
C SER A 382 -12.58 16.10 -26.51
N TYR A 383 -13.05 14.91 -26.88
CA TYR A 383 -12.51 14.12 -28.01
C TYR A 383 -12.38 14.99 -29.26
N ASP A 384 -13.47 15.66 -29.69
CA ASP A 384 -13.47 16.51 -30.86
C ASP A 384 -12.50 17.68 -30.80
N SER A 385 -12.36 18.29 -29.62
CA SER A 385 -11.45 19.43 -29.44
C SER A 385 -9.99 19.03 -29.50
N LEU A 386 -9.65 17.88 -28.89
CA LEU A 386 -8.29 17.35 -28.86
C LEU A 386 -7.88 16.81 -30.24
N LEU A 387 -8.78 16.11 -30.93
CA LEU A 387 -8.54 15.62 -32.30
C LEU A 387 -8.23 16.78 -33.26
N ARG A 388 -9.01 17.87 -33.17
CA ARG A 388 -8.72 19.10 -33.96
C ARG A 388 -7.39 19.76 -33.62
N ARG A 389 -6.90 19.58 -32.39
CA ARG A 389 -5.57 20.05 -31.95
C ARG A 389 -4.45 19.09 -32.34
N GLY A 390 -4.76 17.96 -33.02
CA GLY A 390 -3.78 16.99 -33.51
C GLY A 390 -3.38 15.94 -32.49
N TYR A 391 -4.08 15.81 -31.36
CA TYR A 391 -3.81 14.74 -30.39
C TYR A 391 -4.45 13.43 -30.84
N PRO A 392 -3.71 12.30 -30.83
CA PRO A 392 -4.27 10.99 -31.14
C PRO A 392 -5.02 10.47 -29.87
N VAL A 393 -6.31 10.74 -29.80
CA VAL A 393 -7.17 10.36 -28.66
C VAL A 393 -7.98 9.10 -29.00
N LEU A 394 -8.18 8.26 -27.97
CA LEU A 394 -9.07 7.09 -28.04
C LEU A 394 -10.53 7.56 -28.27
N ASP A 395 -11.20 6.98 -29.24
CA ASP A 395 -12.60 7.29 -29.48
C ASP A 395 -13.47 6.75 -28.32
N PRO A 396 -14.28 7.60 -27.64
CA PRO A 396 -15.20 7.15 -26.59
C PRO A 396 -16.14 6.02 -27.04
N SER A 397 -16.49 5.96 -28.34
CA SER A 397 -17.35 4.91 -28.89
C SER A 397 -16.70 3.52 -28.91
N GLU A 398 -15.39 3.41 -28.75
CA GLU A 398 -14.70 2.12 -28.59
C GLU A 398 -14.85 1.53 -27.16
N LEU A 399 -15.29 2.32 -26.18
CA LEU A 399 -15.43 1.90 -24.80
C LEU A 399 -16.82 1.28 -24.52
N VAL A 400 -16.83 0.18 -23.77
CA VAL A 400 -18.08 -0.40 -23.27
C VAL A 400 -18.38 0.20 -21.91
N LEU A 401 -19.29 1.17 -21.86
CA LEU A 401 -19.74 1.82 -20.63
C LEU A 401 -21.21 1.47 -20.36
N PHE A 402 -22.09 2.46 -20.25
CA PHE A 402 -23.49 2.25 -19.92
C PHE A 402 -24.39 2.34 -21.17
N SER A 403 -25.57 1.75 -21.10
CA SER A 403 -26.56 1.79 -22.17
C SER A 403 -27.35 3.10 -22.14
N GLU A 404 -28.00 3.42 -23.28
CA GLU A 404 -28.90 4.59 -23.39
C GLU A 404 -30.04 4.52 -22.38
N GLN A 405 -30.52 3.31 -22.07
CA GLN A 405 -31.56 3.09 -21.07
C GLN A 405 -31.08 3.45 -19.66
N GLN A 406 -29.84 3.06 -19.31
CA GLN A 406 -29.23 3.39 -18.01
C GLN A 406 -29.02 4.90 -17.88
N TYR A 407 -28.52 5.59 -18.92
CA TYR A 407 -28.35 7.05 -18.89
C TYR A 407 -29.67 7.80 -18.76
N ALA A 408 -30.79 7.20 -19.23
CA ALA A 408 -32.12 7.81 -19.12
C ALA A 408 -32.78 7.58 -17.75
N GLU A 409 -32.21 6.77 -16.86
CA GLU A 409 -32.75 6.52 -15.52
C GLU A 409 -32.61 7.74 -14.62
N PRO A 410 -33.68 8.15 -13.91
CA PRO A 410 -33.59 9.24 -12.95
C PRO A 410 -32.58 8.94 -11.84
N GLY A 411 -31.61 9.85 -11.65
CA GLY A 411 -30.62 9.73 -10.60
C GLY A 411 -29.45 8.78 -10.93
N PHE A 412 -29.31 8.36 -12.19
CA PHE A 412 -28.13 7.60 -12.62
C PHE A 412 -26.86 8.45 -12.42
N PRO A 413 -25.81 7.93 -11.74
CA PRO A 413 -24.72 8.78 -11.26
C PRO A 413 -23.62 9.07 -12.30
N PHE A 414 -23.72 8.54 -13.52
CA PHE A 414 -22.71 8.70 -14.56
C PHE A 414 -23.22 9.49 -15.72
N GLU A 415 -22.32 10.28 -16.33
CA GLU A 415 -22.60 11.05 -17.55
C GLU A 415 -22.22 10.25 -18.80
N LYS A 416 -22.99 10.44 -19.88
CA LYS A 416 -22.70 9.80 -21.15
C LYS A 416 -21.39 10.37 -21.72
N PHE A 417 -20.42 9.48 -21.94
CA PHE A 417 -19.14 9.87 -22.54
C PHE A 417 -19.31 10.11 -24.05
N SER A 418 -19.68 11.32 -24.41
CA SER A 418 -19.86 11.76 -25.81
C SER A 418 -18.59 12.42 -26.34
N HIS A 419 -18.52 12.62 -27.68
CA HIS A 419 -17.37 13.26 -28.34
C HIS A 419 -17.14 14.72 -27.93
N ASP A 420 -18.16 15.40 -27.43
CA ASP A 420 -18.14 16.79 -27.00
C ASP A 420 -17.93 16.98 -25.49
N LEU A 421 -18.03 15.90 -24.68
CA LEU A 421 -17.84 15.97 -23.25
C LEU A 421 -16.35 16.20 -22.89
N PRO A 422 -15.99 17.32 -22.22
CA PRO A 422 -14.61 17.54 -21.81
C PRO A 422 -14.25 16.72 -20.58
N VAL A 423 -13.17 15.96 -20.65
CA VAL A 423 -12.56 15.19 -19.56
C VAL A 423 -11.05 15.35 -19.60
N SER A 424 -10.37 14.80 -18.61
CA SER A 424 -8.91 14.72 -18.57
C SER A 424 -8.39 13.44 -19.22
N TRP A 425 -7.25 13.56 -19.90
CA TRP A 425 -6.63 12.49 -20.67
C TRP A 425 -5.15 12.38 -20.30
N VAL A 426 -4.64 11.16 -20.32
CA VAL A 426 -3.21 10.82 -20.14
C VAL A 426 -2.69 10.05 -21.35
N GLU A 427 -1.40 10.20 -21.63
CA GLU A 427 -0.74 9.52 -22.73
C GLU A 427 -0.48 8.04 -22.42
N GLY A 428 -0.84 7.20 -23.34
CA GLY A 428 -0.48 5.78 -23.40
C GLY A 428 0.08 5.44 -24.78
N ARG A 429 0.28 4.16 -25.04
CA ARG A 429 0.73 3.67 -26.36
C ARG A 429 0.05 2.34 -26.71
N TYR A 430 -0.13 2.08 -27.98
CA TYR A 430 -0.56 0.76 -28.44
C TYR A 430 0.58 -0.26 -28.28
N TYR A 431 0.25 -1.47 -27.82
CA TYR A 431 1.22 -2.57 -27.77
C TYR A 431 1.77 -2.87 -29.18
N GLY A 432 3.07 -3.11 -29.27
CA GLY A 432 3.74 -3.38 -30.54
C GLY A 432 3.96 -2.14 -31.42
N SER A 433 3.62 -0.95 -30.93
CA SER A 433 3.81 0.33 -31.63
C SER A 433 4.30 1.41 -30.66
N ASP A 434 5.15 2.30 -31.16
CA ASP A 434 5.54 3.51 -30.42
C ASP A 434 4.55 4.67 -30.61
N SER A 435 3.45 4.44 -31.33
CA SER A 435 2.44 5.47 -31.58
C SER A 435 1.71 5.82 -30.29
N PRO A 436 1.71 7.10 -29.88
CA PRO A 436 0.98 7.53 -28.69
C PRO A 436 -0.53 7.44 -28.91
N VAL A 437 -1.27 7.30 -27.83
CA VAL A 437 -2.73 7.45 -27.78
C VAL A 437 -3.12 8.04 -26.43
N PHE A 438 -3.93 9.08 -26.43
CA PHE A 438 -4.45 9.64 -25.18
C PHE A 438 -5.72 8.89 -24.78
N VAL A 439 -5.77 8.45 -23.51
CA VAL A 439 -6.90 7.72 -22.94
C VAL A 439 -7.48 8.48 -21.75
N PRO A 440 -8.78 8.34 -21.42
CA PRO A 440 -9.37 9.01 -20.27
C PRO A 440 -8.64 8.68 -18.98
N ALA A 441 -8.24 9.68 -18.23
CA ALA A 441 -7.51 9.52 -16.99
C ALA A 441 -8.30 8.71 -15.94
N SER A 442 -9.63 8.81 -15.96
CA SER A 442 -10.55 8.04 -15.11
C SER A 442 -10.53 6.53 -15.36
N LEU A 443 -10.05 6.08 -16.53
CA LEU A 443 -9.81 4.66 -16.82
C LEU A 443 -8.39 4.21 -16.43
N VAL A 444 -7.51 5.14 -16.12
CA VAL A 444 -6.11 4.86 -15.77
C VAL A 444 -5.95 4.80 -14.25
N TYR A 445 -6.46 5.79 -13.53
CA TYR A 445 -6.34 5.91 -12.09
C TYR A 445 -7.60 5.43 -11.37
N VAL A 446 -7.42 4.68 -10.27
CA VAL A 446 -8.55 4.11 -9.52
C VAL A 446 -9.37 5.19 -8.82
N ASN A 447 -8.73 6.16 -8.18
CA ASN A 447 -9.39 7.24 -7.44
C ASN A 447 -9.33 8.58 -8.19
N TRP A 448 -9.63 8.58 -9.49
CA TRP A 448 -9.54 9.78 -10.31
C TRP A 448 -10.42 10.92 -9.81
N TYR A 449 -11.67 10.65 -9.46
CA TYR A 449 -12.67 11.65 -9.09
C TYR A 449 -12.49 12.17 -7.65
N THR A 450 -11.26 12.52 -7.30
CA THR A 450 -10.89 13.07 -5.98
C THR A 450 -10.07 14.36 -6.13
N ASN A 451 -9.86 15.07 -5.04
CA ASN A 451 -9.07 16.32 -4.99
C ASN A 451 -9.47 17.32 -6.10
N GLN A 452 -8.53 17.80 -6.92
CA GLN A 452 -8.79 18.76 -7.99
C GLN A 452 -9.69 18.23 -9.11
N TYR A 453 -9.83 16.91 -9.26
CA TYR A 453 -10.64 16.28 -10.31
C TYR A 453 -12.02 15.83 -9.82
N HIS A 454 -12.41 16.17 -8.60
CA HIS A 454 -13.71 15.78 -8.03
C HIS A 454 -14.92 16.41 -8.77
N HIS A 455 -14.70 17.47 -9.54
CA HIS A 455 -15.73 18.14 -10.35
C HIS A 455 -15.82 17.60 -11.78
N GLU A 456 -14.93 16.69 -12.19
CA GLU A 456 -15.01 16.13 -13.53
C GLU A 456 -16.25 15.27 -13.73
N PRO A 457 -16.82 15.24 -14.96
CA PRO A 457 -17.92 14.35 -15.29
C PRO A 457 -17.56 12.90 -15.00
N ARG A 458 -18.39 12.21 -14.24
CA ARG A 458 -18.18 10.79 -13.94
C ARG A 458 -18.70 9.95 -15.10
N VAL A 459 -17.81 9.41 -15.90
CA VAL A 459 -18.14 8.60 -17.07
C VAL A 459 -18.05 7.09 -16.83
N ASN A 460 -17.35 6.65 -15.77
CA ASN A 460 -17.16 5.25 -15.42
C ASN A 460 -17.07 5.05 -13.91
N PHE A 461 -17.40 3.83 -13.47
CA PHE A 461 -17.05 3.33 -12.13
C PHE A 461 -15.52 3.19 -12.01
N PRO A 462 -14.93 3.32 -10.81
CA PRO A 462 -13.47 3.16 -10.63
C PRO A 462 -12.94 1.90 -11.32
N ALA A 463 -12.00 2.08 -12.24
CA ALA A 463 -11.47 0.98 -13.04
C ALA A 463 -10.36 0.24 -12.27
N PHE A 464 -10.67 -0.89 -11.67
CA PHE A 464 -9.69 -1.71 -10.94
C PHE A 464 -8.90 -2.62 -11.88
N ALA A 465 -9.60 -3.36 -12.76
CA ALA A 465 -8.97 -4.31 -13.67
C ALA A 465 -7.99 -3.68 -14.65
N GLY A 466 -6.90 -4.37 -14.92
CA GLY A 466 -5.86 -3.95 -15.87
C GLY A 466 -4.71 -3.15 -15.26
N VAL A 467 -4.72 -2.88 -13.95
CA VAL A 467 -3.50 -2.41 -13.23
C VAL A 467 -2.71 -3.62 -12.79
N ALA A 468 -1.44 -3.67 -13.15
CA ALA A 468 -0.60 -4.78 -12.74
C ALA A 468 0.86 -4.37 -12.56
N ALA A 469 1.54 -5.05 -11.61
CA ALA A 469 2.96 -4.94 -11.38
C ALA A 469 3.75 -6.10 -12.02
N GLY A 470 5.01 -5.84 -12.32
CA GLY A 470 5.95 -6.84 -12.81
C GLY A 470 7.40 -6.35 -12.71
N GLU A 471 8.35 -7.22 -12.93
CA GLU A 471 9.76 -6.85 -13.03
C GLU A 471 10.07 -6.11 -14.35
N THR A 472 9.19 -6.27 -15.34
CA THR A 472 9.25 -5.59 -16.64
C THR A 472 7.88 -5.07 -17.06
N ILE A 473 7.84 -4.08 -17.95
CA ILE A 473 6.60 -3.59 -18.57
C ILE A 473 5.82 -4.75 -19.22
N GLU A 474 6.52 -5.67 -19.88
CA GLU A 474 5.89 -6.81 -20.54
C GLU A 474 5.19 -7.75 -19.56
N GLN A 475 5.85 -8.11 -18.45
CA GLN A 475 5.26 -8.93 -17.39
C GLN A 475 4.05 -8.25 -16.76
N ALA A 476 4.17 -6.97 -16.44
CA ALA A 476 3.08 -6.17 -15.89
C ALA A 476 1.90 -6.11 -16.88
N THR A 477 2.17 -5.81 -18.17
CA THR A 477 1.14 -5.77 -19.22
C THR A 477 0.45 -7.12 -19.38
N ARG A 478 1.19 -8.23 -19.40
CA ARG A 478 0.61 -9.58 -19.46
C ARG A 478 -0.39 -9.82 -18.32
N SER A 479 0.00 -9.46 -17.09
CA SER A 479 -0.86 -9.63 -15.91
C SER A 479 -2.12 -8.76 -16.00
N GLY A 480 -1.97 -7.48 -16.39
CA GLY A 480 -3.11 -6.57 -16.59
C GLY A 480 -4.04 -7.02 -17.70
N VAL A 481 -3.50 -7.49 -18.83
CA VAL A 481 -4.31 -8.02 -19.94
C VAL A 481 -5.05 -9.30 -19.52
N SER A 482 -4.39 -10.23 -18.84
CA SER A 482 -5.04 -11.46 -18.38
C SER A 482 -6.21 -11.16 -17.43
N GLU A 483 -6.09 -10.15 -16.56
CA GLU A 483 -7.16 -9.71 -15.68
C GLU A 483 -8.32 -9.06 -16.46
N ILE A 484 -8.05 -8.26 -17.50
CA ILE A 484 -9.10 -7.68 -18.34
C ILE A 484 -9.92 -8.79 -19.01
N LEU A 485 -9.26 -9.81 -19.56
CA LEU A 485 -9.95 -10.95 -20.20
C LEU A 485 -10.75 -11.78 -19.19
N GLU A 486 -10.21 -11.95 -17.99
CA GLU A 486 -10.90 -12.59 -16.86
C GLU A 486 -12.19 -11.86 -16.51
N ARG A 487 -12.12 -10.54 -16.28
CA ARG A 487 -13.28 -9.73 -15.90
C ARG A 487 -14.30 -9.62 -17.03
N HIS A 488 -13.86 -9.54 -18.26
CA HIS A 488 -14.74 -9.58 -19.40
C HIS A 488 -15.55 -10.88 -19.47
N ALA A 489 -14.87 -12.04 -19.40
CA ALA A 489 -15.55 -13.35 -19.42
C ALA A 489 -16.50 -13.52 -18.22
N THR A 490 -16.08 -13.06 -17.05
CA THR A 490 -16.88 -13.09 -15.82
C THR A 490 -18.17 -12.28 -15.97
N MET A 491 -18.09 -11.05 -16.48
CA MET A 491 -19.25 -10.19 -16.61
C MET A 491 -20.19 -10.68 -17.71
N VAL A 492 -19.67 -11.17 -18.85
CA VAL A 492 -20.49 -11.77 -19.91
C VAL A 492 -21.23 -12.99 -19.39
N TRP A 493 -20.56 -13.88 -18.66
CA TRP A 493 -21.19 -15.06 -18.06
C TRP A 493 -22.30 -14.70 -17.07
N TRP A 494 -21.96 -13.86 -16.07
CA TRP A 494 -22.84 -13.57 -14.94
C TRP A 494 -24.09 -12.78 -15.36
N LEU A 495 -23.89 -11.72 -16.15
CA LEU A 495 -24.98 -10.84 -16.60
C LEU A 495 -25.96 -11.58 -17.53
N ASN A 496 -25.51 -12.59 -18.25
CA ASN A 496 -26.40 -13.47 -19.04
C ASN A 496 -27.03 -14.60 -18.23
N ALA A 497 -26.70 -14.77 -16.94
CA ALA A 497 -27.17 -15.88 -16.11
C ALA A 497 -26.98 -17.26 -16.81
N GLN A 498 -25.80 -17.47 -17.43
CA GLN A 498 -25.56 -18.68 -18.21
C GLN A 498 -25.14 -19.85 -17.32
N ALA A 499 -25.93 -20.92 -17.30
CA ALA A 499 -25.58 -22.12 -16.58
C ALA A 499 -24.58 -22.96 -17.39
N LEU A 500 -23.30 -22.89 -17.01
CA LEU A 500 -22.23 -23.69 -17.62
C LEU A 500 -21.96 -24.96 -16.84
N PRO A 501 -21.56 -26.07 -17.49
CA PRO A 501 -21.22 -27.30 -16.78
C PRO A 501 -19.93 -27.18 -16.01
N SER A 502 -19.85 -27.82 -14.84
CA SER A 502 -18.61 -27.92 -14.09
C SER A 502 -17.60 -28.86 -14.73
N ILE A 503 -16.34 -28.66 -14.45
CA ILE A 503 -15.23 -29.54 -14.84
C ILE A 503 -15.07 -30.62 -13.78
N GLU A 504 -14.84 -31.87 -14.22
CA GLU A 504 -14.50 -32.99 -13.34
C GLU A 504 -13.15 -32.74 -12.66
N LEU A 505 -13.15 -32.78 -11.31
CA LEU A 505 -11.96 -32.57 -10.51
C LEU A 505 -11.19 -33.86 -10.31
N ALA A 506 -9.86 -33.77 -10.40
CA ALA A 506 -8.98 -34.86 -9.99
C ALA A 506 -9.04 -35.05 -8.45
N PRO A 507 -8.92 -36.31 -7.95
CA PRO A 507 -8.96 -36.57 -6.52
C PRO A 507 -8.01 -35.71 -5.68
N GLY A 508 -6.79 -35.42 -6.18
CA GLY A 508 -5.83 -34.57 -5.52
C GLY A 508 -6.25 -33.10 -5.41
N GLN A 509 -7.12 -32.63 -6.30
CA GLN A 509 -7.66 -31.27 -6.22
C GLN A 509 -8.67 -31.13 -5.08
N CYS A 510 -9.53 -32.14 -4.87
CA CYS A 510 -10.49 -32.15 -3.76
C CYS A 510 -9.80 -32.14 -2.39
N GLN A 511 -8.67 -32.86 -2.26
CA GLN A 511 -7.88 -32.90 -1.02
C GLN A 511 -7.33 -31.53 -0.59
N LEU A 512 -7.20 -30.59 -1.51
CA LEU A 512 -6.75 -29.22 -1.18
C LEU A 512 -7.73 -28.47 -0.27
N PHE A 513 -8.96 -28.93 -0.12
CA PHE A 513 -10.03 -28.24 0.62
C PHE A 513 -10.37 -28.89 1.96
N GLU A 514 -9.57 -29.84 2.42
CA GLU A 514 -9.80 -30.46 3.72
C GLU A 514 -9.63 -29.44 4.85
N SER A 515 -10.71 -29.28 5.64
CA SER A 515 -10.78 -28.41 6.82
C SER A 515 -11.10 -29.25 8.05
N SER A 516 -10.68 -28.81 9.26
CA SER A 516 -10.96 -29.51 10.51
C SER A 516 -12.32 -29.20 11.12
N GLN A 517 -13.01 -28.17 10.66
CA GLN A 517 -14.30 -27.74 11.20
C GLN A 517 -15.40 -27.70 10.15
N ASP A 518 -15.10 -27.29 8.93
CA ASP A 518 -16.08 -27.03 7.90
C ASP A 518 -16.06 -28.10 6.79
N ILE A 519 -17.22 -28.31 6.18
CA ILE A 519 -17.35 -29.11 4.98
C ILE A 519 -17.29 -28.19 3.77
N LEU A 520 -16.13 -28.17 3.11
CA LEU A 520 -15.87 -27.38 1.92
C LEU A 520 -15.99 -28.25 0.66
N ARG A 521 -16.83 -27.80 -0.28
CA ARG A 521 -17.00 -28.46 -1.58
C ARG A 521 -16.49 -27.58 -2.69
N PRO A 522 -15.33 -27.90 -3.32
CA PRO A 522 -14.86 -27.19 -4.50
C PRO A 522 -15.64 -27.59 -5.75
N SER A 523 -15.84 -26.63 -6.65
CA SER A 523 -16.18 -26.90 -8.04
C SER A 523 -15.41 -25.95 -8.96
N LEU A 524 -15.34 -26.28 -10.24
CA LEU A 524 -14.60 -25.52 -11.23
C LEU A 524 -15.46 -25.37 -12.48
N VAL A 525 -15.62 -24.14 -12.94
CA VAL A 525 -16.30 -23.85 -14.21
C VAL A 525 -15.31 -23.11 -15.13
N HIS A 526 -15.22 -23.56 -16.37
CA HIS A 526 -14.58 -22.76 -17.42
C HIS A 526 -15.60 -21.77 -17.95
N LEU A 527 -15.27 -20.49 -17.93
CA LEU A 527 -16.07 -19.43 -18.53
C LEU A 527 -15.74 -19.33 -20.01
N ASP A 528 -16.56 -19.96 -20.84
CA ASP A 528 -16.44 -19.83 -22.30
C ASP A 528 -16.52 -18.35 -22.67
N ASN A 529 -15.62 -17.88 -23.54
CA ASN A 529 -15.50 -16.48 -23.90
C ASN A 529 -15.05 -16.31 -25.34
N THR A 530 -15.39 -15.19 -25.94
CA THR A 530 -15.13 -14.90 -27.35
C THR A 530 -13.64 -14.70 -27.69
N PHE A 531 -12.79 -14.52 -26.69
CA PHE A 531 -11.33 -14.46 -26.85
C PHE A 531 -10.68 -15.85 -26.89
N ASP A 532 -11.43 -16.90 -26.60
CA ASP A 532 -10.95 -18.29 -26.60
C ASP A 532 -9.69 -18.46 -25.70
N VAL A 533 -9.79 -17.94 -24.46
CA VAL A 533 -8.75 -18.06 -23.41
C VAL A 533 -9.27 -18.82 -22.20
N PRO A 534 -8.41 -19.55 -21.46
CA PRO A 534 -8.85 -20.29 -20.28
C PRO A 534 -9.15 -19.33 -19.12
N VAL A 535 -10.42 -19.13 -18.81
CA VAL A 535 -10.87 -18.39 -17.63
C VAL A 535 -11.59 -19.34 -16.68
N ALA A 536 -11.09 -19.45 -15.45
CA ALA A 536 -11.66 -20.29 -14.40
C ALA A 536 -12.56 -19.47 -13.48
N ALA A 537 -13.73 -20.00 -13.16
CA ALA A 537 -14.48 -19.67 -11.95
C ALA A 537 -14.28 -20.83 -10.96
N GLY A 538 -13.48 -20.58 -9.93
CA GLY A 538 -13.23 -21.50 -8.82
C GLY A 538 -14.25 -21.25 -7.73
N ILE A 539 -15.16 -22.21 -7.51
CA ILE A 539 -16.28 -22.07 -6.58
C ILE A 539 -15.99 -22.89 -5.33
N VAL A 540 -16.23 -22.32 -4.17
CA VAL A 540 -16.13 -23.02 -2.88
C VAL A 540 -17.43 -22.85 -2.12
N HIS A 541 -18.14 -23.97 -1.93
CA HIS A 541 -19.29 -24.07 -1.06
C HIS A 541 -18.85 -24.43 0.35
N ASN A 542 -19.36 -23.72 1.34
CA ASN A 542 -19.24 -24.06 2.76
C ASN A 542 -20.61 -24.52 3.26
N ASP A 543 -20.80 -25.84 3.28
CA ASP A 543 -22.10 -26.44 3.64
C ASP A 543 -22.40 -26.21 5.14
N SER A 544 -21.38 -26.12 6.00
CA SER A 544 -21.54 -25.87 7.44
C SER A 544 -22.15 -24.49 7.74
N HIS A 545 -21.77 -23.47 6.98
CA HIS A 545 -22.22 -22.09 7.15
C HIS A 545 -23.23 -21.64 6.08
N GLN A 546 -23.56 -22.49 5.12
CA GLN A 546 -24.42 -22.14 3.98
C GLN A 546 -23.90 -20.87 3.25
N LEU A 547 -22.59 -20.87 2.94
CA LEU A 547 -21.91 -19.82 2.20
C LEU A 547 -21.42 -20.35 0.87
N VAL A 548 -21.28 -19.47 -0.10
CA VAL A 548 -20.62 -19.76 -1.38
C VAL A 548 -19.79 -18.55 -1.82
N HIS A 549 -18.59 -18.82 -2.32
CA HIS A 549 -17.73 -17.80 -2.89
C HIS A 549 -17.14 -18.29 -4.21
N VAL A 550 -16.96 -17.36 -5.12
CA VAL A 550 -16.38 -17.61 -6.44
C VAL A 550 -15.17 -16.70 -6.58
N GLY A 551 -14.03 -17.29 -6.87
CA GLY A 551 -12.85 -16.56 -7.33
C GLY A 551 -12.66 -16.77 -8.82
N PHE A 552 -11.94 -15.88 -9.47
CA PHE A 552 -11.71 -15.89 -10.90
C PHE A 552 -10.22 -15.88 -11.23
N SER A 553 -9.85 -16.47 -12.35
CA SER A 553 -8.50 -16.34 -12.88
C SER A 553 -8.44 -16.66 -14.36
N CYS A 554 -7.68 -15.87 -15.10
CA CYS A 554 -7.27 -16.16 -16.47
C CYS A 554 -5.77 -16.51 -16.49
N ARG A 555 -5.44 -17.73 -16.97
CA ARG A 555 -4.05 -18.20 -17.11
C ARG A 555 -3.91 -18.94 -18.45
N SER A 556 -2.68 -19.40 -18.75
CA SER A 556 -2.45 -20.16 -20.00
C SER A 556 -3.12 -21.52 -20.04
N THR A 557 -3.39 -22.12 -18.86
CA THR A 557 -4.12 -23.39 -18.71
C THR A 557 -5.23 -23.26 -17.69
N ILE A 558 -6.25 -24.10 -17.80
CA ILE A 558 -7.37 -24.12 -16.85
C ILE A 558 -6.91 -24.60 -15.45
N ASP A 559 -5.93 -25.49 -15.37
CA ASP A 559 -5.42 -26.01 -14.10
C ASP A 559 -4.70 -24.91 -13.31
N ASP A 560 -3.86 -24.12 -13.97
CA ASP A 560 -3.19 -22.96 -13.34
C ASP A 560 -4.20 -21.89 -12.92
N ALA A 561 -5.21 -21.66 -13.75
CA ALA A 561 -6.30 -20.72 -13.45
C ALA A 561 -7.13 -21.20 -12.25
N ALA A 562 -7.43 -22.49 -12.14
CA ALA A 562 -8.21 -23.07 -11.06
C ALA A 562 -7.59 -22.86 -9.68
N LEU A 563 -6.28 -23.13 -9.53
CA LEU A 563 -5.59 -22.97 -8.25
C LEU A 563 -5.65 -21.52 -7.74
N LYS A 564 -5.47 -20.54 -8.64
CA LYS A 564 -5.57 -19.13 -8.29
C LYS A 564 -7.02 -18.74 -7.96
N ALA A 565 -7.98 -19.15 -8.79
CA ALA A 565 -9.40 -18.86 -8.58
C ALA A 565 -9.89 -19.43 -7.23
N TRP A 566 -9.55 -20.68 -6.90
CA TRP A 566 -9.93 -21.27 -5.62
C TRP A 566 -9.24 -20.58 -4.42
N SER A 567 -7.97 -20.19 -4.53
CA SER A 567 -7.32 -19.47 -3.44
C SER A 567 -8.02 -18.13 -3.16
N GLU A 568 -8.50 -17.46 -4.20
CA GLU A 568 -9.27 -16.23 -4.08
C GLU A 568 -10.65 -16.49 -3.44
N ALA A 569 -11.38 -17.52 -3.88
CA ALA A 569 -12.67 -17.90 -3.28
C ALA A 569 -12.55 -18.22 -1.78
N LEU A 570 -11.46 -18.87 -1.37
CA LEU A 570 -11.20 -19.18 0.05
C LEU A 570 -10.88 -17.93 0.87
N THR A 571 -10.12 -16.99 0.34
CA THR A 571 -9.86 -15.71 1.05
C THR A 571 -11.13 -14.89 1.21
N LEU A 572 -12.01 -14.86 0.19
CA LEU A 572 -13.34 -14.24 0.29
C LEU A 572 -14.21 -14.93 1.35
N GLN A 573 -14.12 -16.25 1.46
CA GLN A 573 -14.87 -17.00 2.46
C GLN A 573 -14.42 -16.67 3.89
N GLU A 574 -13.13 -16.53 4.15
CA GLU A 574 -12.65 -16.07 5.46
C GLU A 574 -13.19 -14.69 5.80
N GLY A 575 -13.21 -13.78 4.83
CA GLY A 575 -13.85 -12.46 4.97
C GLY A 575 -15.33 -12.56 5.33
N ALA A 576 -16.07 -13.46 4.70
CA ALA A 576 -17.49 -13.68 5.02
C ALA A 576 -17.70 -14.28 6.42
N LEU A 577 -16.84 -15.19 6.87
CA LEU A 577 -16.88 -15.72 8.24
C LEU A 577 -16.61 -14.61 9.28
N ASP A 578 -15.70 -13.68 8.98
CA ASP A 578 -15.47 -12.50 9.83
C ASP A 578 -16.71 -11.59 9.87
N LEU A 579 -17.38 -11.36 8.73
CA LEU A 579 -18.61 -10.57 8.65
C LEU A 579 -19.80 -11.22 9.40
N LEU A 580 -19.83 -12.54 9.55
CA LEU A 580 -20.83 -13.23 10.38
C LEU A 580 -20.62 -12.99 11.88
N ASN A 581 -19.43 -12.57 12.30
CA ASN A 581 -19.11 -12.28 13.69
C ASN A 581 -19.30 -10.77 13.97
N PRO A 582 -20.22 -10.37 14.88
CA PRO A 582 -20.43 -8.94 15.20
C PRO A 582 -19.19 -8.25 15.79
N GLU A 583 -18.28 -9.02 16.37
CA GLU A 583 -17.00 -8.57 16.90
C GLU A 583 -15.84 -8.78 15.89
N GLY A 584 -16.17 -9.05 14.65
CA GLY A 584 -15.23 -9.29 13.57
C GLY A 584 -14.35 -8.07 13.25
N VAL A 585 -13.22 -8.32 12.61
CA VAL A 585 -12.25 -7.28 12.23
C VAL A 585 -12.86 -6.25 11.28
N HIS A 586 -13.73 -6.66 10.36
CA HIS A 586 -14.42 -5.76 9.43
C HIS A 586 -15.31 -4.76 10.17
N TRP A 587 -16.15 -5.22 11.11
CA TRP A 587 -17.06 -4.34 11.86
C TRP A 587 -16.28 -3.38 12.77
N LYS A 588 -15.19 -3.83 13.37
CA LYS A 588 -14.29 -2.97 14.14
C LYS A 588 -13.63 -1.92 13.25
N ALA A 589 -13.14 -2.31 12.08
CA ALA A 589 -12.54 -1.38 11.14
C ALA A 589 -13.54 -0.32 10.62
N ILE A 590 -14.81 -0.70 10.43
CA ILE A 590 -15.88 0.26 10.10
C ILE A 590 -16.15 1.20 11.27
N ALA A 591 -16.29 0.67 12.50
CA ALA A 591 -16.53 1.47 13.70
C ALA A 591 -15.41 2.47 14.02
N GLU A 592 -14.16 2.08 13.72
CA GLU A 592 -12.97 2.92 13.90
C GLU A 592 -12.69 3.85 12.70
N GLY A 593 -13.52 3.79 11.64
CA GLY A 593 -13.39 4.64 10.45
C GLY A 593 -12.24 4.25 9.50
N PHE A 594 -11.69 3.05 9.63
CA PHE A 594 -10.67 2.52 8.71
C PHE A 594 -11.27 2.00 7.40
N LEU A 595 -12.50 1.50 7.45
CA LEU A 595 -13.27 1.11 6.27
C LEU A 595 -14.49 2.01 6.11
N PRO A 596 -14.84 2.39 4.87
CA PRO A 596 -16.07 3.14 4.63
C PRO A 596 -17.28 2.22 4.88
N GLY A 597 -18.04 2.52 5.93
CA GLY A 597 -19.26 1.76 6.28
C GLY A 597 -20.50 2.13 5.46
N ARG A 598 -20.36 3.02 4.48
CA ARG A 598 -21.52 3.64 3.81
C ARG A 598 -22.45 2.68 3.10
N SER A 599 -21.90 1.64 2.47
CA SER A 599 -22.66 0.70 1.65
C SER A 599 -23.03 -0.58 2.39
N TYR A 600 -22.35 -0.92 3.49
CA TYR A 600 -22.68 -2.08 4.31
C TYR A 600 -24.00 -1.87 5.07
N LYS A 601 -24.82 -2.92 5.12
CA LYS A 601 -26.01 -2.96 5.99
C LYS A 601 -25.58 -3.25 7.43
N LYS A 602 -26.50 -3.08 8.39
CA LYS A 602 -26.21 -3.42 9.79
C LYS A 602 -26.08 -4.92 9.96
N TRP A 603 -25.16 -5.34 10.82
CA TRP A 603 -25.02 -6.76 11.18
C TRP A 603 -26.35 -7.38 11.61
N ARG A 604 -26.62 -8.60 11.12
CA ARG A 604 -27.86 -9.34 11.37
C ARG A 604 -27.60 -10.76 11.88
N GLY A 605 -28.05 -11.06 13.11
CA GLY A 605 -27.96 -12.40 13.67
C GLY A 605 -28.88 -13.42 12.99
N ASP A 606 -29.97 -12.97 12.34
CA ASP A 606 -30.90 -13.82 11.59
C ASP A 606 -30.45 -14.09 10.14
N ARG A 607 -29.38 -13.41 9.70
CA ARG A 607 -28.81 -13.50 8.34
C ARG A 607 -29.81 -13.19 7.21
N CYS A 608 -30.88 -12.46 7.49
CA CYS A 608 -31.88 -12.10 6.47
C CYS A 608 -31.49 -10.81 5.72
N TYR A 609 -30.25 -10.70 5.26
CA TYR A 609 -29.70 -9.49 4.62
C TYR A 609 -30.47 -9.05 3.36
N LEU A 610 -31.04 -10.00 2.59
CA LEU A 610 -31.87 -9.67 1.42
C LEU A 610 -33.07 -8.76 1.72
N ASP A 611 -33.53 -8.73 2.97
CA ASP A 611 -34.64 -7.87 3.37
C ASP A 611 -34.22 -6.40 3.50
N ASP A 612 -32.92 -6.13 3.65
CA ASP A 612 -32.34 -4.80 3.78
C ASP A 612 -31.87 -4.23 2.44
N PHE A 613 -31.69 -5.09 1.43
CA PHE A 613 -31.33 -4.68 0.08
C PHE A 613 -32.58 -4.44 -0.80
N ARG A 614 -32.45 -3.54 -1.75
CA ARG A 614 -33.49 -3.33 -2.76
C ARG A 614 -33.67 -4.59 -3.63
N GLN A 615 -34.88 -4.86 -4.06
CA GLN A 615 -35.14 -5.99 -4.92
C GLN A 615 -34.43 -5.93 -6.29
N ASP A 616 -34.20 -4.70 -6.79
CA ASP A 616 -33.46 -4.42 -8.03
C ASP A 616 -31.94 -4.31 -7.85
N MET A 617 -31.43 -4.52 -6.64
CA MET A 617 -30.01 -4.48 -6.26
C MET A 617 -29.28 -3.15 -6.61
N LYS A 618 -30.01 -2.07 -6.83
CA LYS A 618 -29.42 -0.75 -7.16
C LYS A 618 -28.75 -0.06 -5.95
N ASP A 619 -28.80 -0.62 -4.77
CA ASP A 619 -28.05 -0.20 -3.59
C ASP A 619 -26.82 -1.06 -3.30
N VAL A 620 -26.52 -2.04 -4.19
CA VAL A 620 -25.25 -2.77 -4.21
C VAL A 620 -24.29 -2.01 -5.14
N ASP A 621 -23.84 -0.87 -4.67
CA ASP A 621 -23.08 0.14 -5.42
C ASP A 621 -21.55 0.06 -5.21
N ASP A 622 -21.11 -0.91 -4.40
CA ASP A 622 -19.70 -1.22 -4.13
C ASP A 622 -19.45 -2.74 -4.28
N LEU A 623 -18.30 -3.11 -4.84
CA LEU A 623 -17.95 -4.51 -5.05
C LEU A 623 -17.85 -5.30 -3.74
N LEU A 624 -17.32 -4.69 -2.68
CA LEU A 624 -17.19 -5.33 -1.36
C LEU A 624 -18.55 -5.68 -0.74
N VAL A 625 -19.59 -4.89 -1.01
CA VAL A 625 -20.95 -5.12 -0.49
C VAL A 625 -21.60 -6.35 -1.11
N GLN A 626 -21.18 -6.77 -2.29
CA GLN A 626 -21.67 -8.02 -2.90
C GLN A 626 -21.46 -9.23 -1.99
N GLN A 627 -20.35 -9.27 -1.25
CA GLN A 627 -20.07 -10.34 -0.30
C GLN A 627 -21.09 -10.38 0.84
N GLU A 628 -21.57 -9.24 1.33
CA GLU A 628 -22.57 -9.17 2.39
C GLU A 628 -23.92 -9.77 1.97
N VAL A 629 -24.31 -9.58 0.70
CA VAL A 629 -25.55 -10.20 0.14
C VAL A 629 -25.52 -11.73 0.29
N PHE A 630 -24.35 -12.35 0.14
CA PHE A 630 -24.17 -13.80 0.21
C PHE A 630 -23.98 -14.34 1.64
N LEU A 631 -24.04 -13.48 2.67
CA LEU A 631 -24.24 -13.93 4.05
C LEU A 631 -25.64 -14.50 4.27
N ASP A 632 -26.60 -14.13 3.38
CA ASP A 632 -27.98 -14.64 3.41
C ASP A 632 -28.08 -15.97 2.64
N PRO A 633 -28.47 -17.09 3.30
CA PRO A 633 -28.62 -18.38 2.61
C PRO A 633 -29.64 -18.38 1.47
N ARG A 634 -30.58 -17.39 1.45
CA ARG A 634 -31.53 -17.25 0.34
C ARG A 634 -30.83 -16.78 -0.93
N ALA A 635 -29.80 -15.92 -0.81
CA ALA A 635 -28.98 -15.49 -1.94
C ALA A 635 -28.22 -16.68 -2.55
N VAL A 636 -27.62 -17.52 -1.71
CA VAL A 636 -26.93 -18.74 -2.16
C VAL A 636 -27.86 -19.65 -2.96
N ARG A 637 -29.08 -19.91 -2.43
CA ARG A 637 -30.09 -20.74 -3.14
C ARG A 637 -30.54 -20.11 -4.47
N ARG A 638 -30.66 -18.78 -4.53
CA ARG A 638 -31.08 -18.07 -5.73
C ARG A 638 -30.13 -18.28 -6.91
N VAL A 639 -28.81 -18.35 -6.66
CA VAL A 639 -27.80 -18.50 -7.71
C VAL A 639 -27.33 -19.94 -7.92
N ALA A 640 -27.83 -20.91 -7.13
CA ALA A 640 -27.40 -22.30 -7.20
C ALA A 640 -27.51 -22.92 -8.61
N HIS A 641 -28.53 -22.54 -9.37
CA HIS A 641 -28.72 -23.00 -10.76
C HIS A 641 -27.57 -22.57 -11.72
N LEU A 642 -26.78 -21.56 -11.36
CA LEU A 642 -25.62 -21.08 -12.12
C LEU A 642 -24.31 -21.73 -11.66
N ILE A 643 -24.13 -21.93 -10.37
CA ILE A 643 -22.84 -22.24 -9.74
C ILE A 643 -22.75 -23.66 -9.16
N ASP A 644 -23.87 -24.37 -8.98
CA ASP A 644 -23.91 -25.75 -8.47
C ASP A 644 -24.37 -26.69 -9.57
N ARG A 645 -23.53 -26.84 -10.59
CA ARG A 645 -23.84 -27.62 -11.80
C ARG A 645 -23.10 -28.95 -11.80
N PRO A 646 -23.70 -30.02 -12.38
CA PRO A 646 -23.01 -31.30 -12.53
C PRO A 646 -21.68 -31.17 -13.29
N ALA A 647 -20.67 -31.87 -12.82
CA ALA A 647 -19.38 -31.98 -13.49
C ALA A 647 -19.50 -32.95 -14.69
N THR A 648 -19.61 -32.40 -15.87
CA THR A 648 -19.75 -33.15 -17.14
C THR A 648 -18.71 -32.76 -18.18
N ARG A 649 -17.83 -31.84 -17.85
CA ARG A 649 -16.75 -31.34 -18.73
C ARG A 649 -15.39 -31.82 -18.24
N GLN A 650 -14.50 -32.15 -19.16
CA GLN A 650 -13.13 -32.55 -18.86
C GLN A 650 -12.20 -31.34 -19.00
N ALA A 651 -11.18 -31.24 -18.14
CA ALA A 651 -10.20 -30.14 -18.19
C ALA A 651 -9.46 -30.08 -19.54
N ASN A 652 -9.16 -31.22 -20.15
CA ASN A 652 -8.50 -31.29 -21.45
C ASN A 652 -9.36 -30.83 -22.64
N SER A 653 -10.66 -30.59 -22.44
CA SER A 653 -11.55 -30.02 -23.45
C SER A 653 -11.53 -28.48 -23.45
N VAL A 654 -10.88 -27.86 -22.47
CA VAL A 654 -10.77 -26.39 -22.39
C VAL A 654 -9.64 -25.92 -23.30
N PRO A 655 -9.84 -24.85 -24.09
CA PRO A 655 -8.77 -24.22 -24.85
C PRO A 655 -7.60 -23.85 -23.92
N HIS A 656 -6.39 -23.90 -24.43
CA HIS A 656 -5.19 -23.44 -23.74
C HIS A 656 -4.38 -22.52 -24.65
N LEU A 657 -3.64 -21.59 -24.04
CA LEU A 657 -2.71 -20.76 -24.78
C LEU A 657 -1.43 -21.54 -25.08
N LYS A 658 -0.74 -21.15 -26.16
CA LYS A 658 0.53 -21.75 -26.53
C LYS A 658 1.56 -21.70 -25.38
N ASP A 659 1.58 -20.57 -24.68
CA ASP A 659 2.41 -20.34 -23.51
C ASP A 659 1.82 -19.17 -22.68
N ASN A 660 2.47 -18.83 -21.56
CA ASN A 660 2.03 -17.72 -20.70
C ASN A 660 2.76 -16.39 -21.05
N SER A 661 3.07 -16.15 -22.33
CA SER A 661 3.64 -14.88 -22.80
C SER A 661 2.57 -13.84 -23.08
N LEU A 662 2.92 -12.56 -23.03
CA LEU A 662 2.02 -11.46 -23.44
C LEU A 662 1.56 -11.65 -24.90
N ALA A 663 2.46 -12.09 -25.78
CA ALA A 663 2.16 -12.31 -27.19
C ALA A 663 1.01 -13.30 -27.40
N SER A 664 0.94 -14.39 -26.61
CA SER A 664 -0.16 -15.38 -26.71
C SER A 664 -1.52 -14.79 -26.36
N TYR A 665 -1.59 -13.86 -25.39
CA TYR A 665 -2.84 -13.14 -25.08
C TYR A 665 -3.18 -12.09 -26.14
N VAL A 666 -2.19 -11.35 -26.63
CA VAL A 666 -2.38 -10.31 -27.66
C VAL A 666 -2.90 -10.93 -28.94
N GLU A 667 -2.35 -12.08 -29.38
CA GLU A 667 -2.84 -12.81 -30.56
C GLU A 667 -4.35 -13.08 -30.49
N LYS A 668 -4.86 -13.49 -29.31
CA LYS A 668 -6.29 -13.74 -29.08
C LYS A 668 -7.12 -12.44 -29.14
N ILE A 669 -6.57 -11.34 -28.63
CA ILE A 669 -7.22 -10.01 -28.65
C ILE A 669 -7.28 -9.47 -30.08
N GLU A 670 -6.18 -9.56 -30.83
CA GLU A 670 -6.09 -9.08 -32.22
C GLU A 670 -6.96 -9.91 -33.18
N ALA A 671 -7.09 -11.22 -32.93
CA ALA A 671 -8.04 -12.08 -33.66
C ALA A 671 -9.50 -11.59 -33.53
N ARG A 672 -9.82 -10.82 -32.48
CA ARG A 672 -11.12 -10.15 -32.27
C ARG A 672 -11.16 -8.72 -32.83
N GLY A 673 -10.15 -8.29 -33.59
CA GLY A 673 -10.04 -6.93 -34.11
C GLY A 673 -9.85 -5.86 -33.03
N LYS A 674 -9.42 -6.26 -31.80
CA LYS A 674 -9.16 -5.35 -30.69
C LYS A 674 -7.66 -5.13 -30.52
N ARG A 675 -7.30 -4.08 -29.78
CA ARG A 675 -5.91 -3.70 -29.54
C ARG A 675 -5.66 -3.51 -28.04
N VAL A 676 -4.41 -3.69 -27.63
CA VAL A 676 -3.95 -3.41 -26.25
C VAL A 676 -3.34 -2.02 -26.19
N ILE A 677 -3.76 -1.22 -25.22
CA ILE A 677 -3.16 0.08 -24.90
C ILE A 677 -2.46 -0.07 -23.53
N ILE A 678 -1.29 0.52 -23.41
CA ILE A 678 -0.46 0.48 -22.20
C ILE A 678 -0.22 1.92 -21.75
N VAL A 679 -0.49 2.19 -20.47
CA VAL A 679 -0.09 3.41 -19.79
C VAL A 679 0.89 3.02 -18.68
N ASP A 680 2.14 3.47 -18.76
CA ASP A 680 3.13 3.27 -17.71
C ASP A 680 2.85 4.24 -16.56
N ILE A 681 2.34 3.72 -15.45
CA ILE A 681 2.04 4.46 -14.22
C ILE A 681 3.06 4.19 -13.12
N THR A 682 4.23 3.69 -13.49
CA THR A 682 5.28 3.39 -12.52
C THR A 682 5.77 4.68 -11.87
N SER A 683 5.66 4.78 -10.56
CA SER A 683 6.30 5.88 -9.84
C SER A 683 7.82 5.69 -9.77
N PRO A 684 8.62 6.78 -9.76
CA PRO A 684 10.08 6.69 -9.75
C PRO A 684 10.66 5.88 -8.57
N ASP A 685 10.04 5.94 -7.40
CA ASP A 685 10.44 5.16 -6.22
C ASP A 685 10.22 3.64 -6.42
N VAL A 686 9.10 3.25 -7.02
CA VAL A 686 8.85 1.85 -7.40
C VAL A 686 9.80 1.40 -8.51
N ALA A 687 10.03 2.26 -9.52
CA ALA A 687 10.97 2.00 -10.61
C ALA A 687 12.41 1.79 -10.09
N SER A 688 12.82 2.55 -9.08
CA SER A 688 14.14 2.41 -8.45
C SER A 688 14.34 1.06 -7.77
N CYS A 689 13.26 0.36 -7.40
CA CYS A 689 13.31 -1.00 -6.85
C CYS A 689 13.16 -2.11 -7.90
N GLY A 690 13.33 -1.78 -9.18
CA GLY A 690 13.30 -2.75 -10.27
C GLY A 690 11.90 -3.28 -10.62
N LEU A 691 10.83 -2.61 -10.15
CA LEU A 691 9.46 -2.95 -10.49
C LEU A 691 8.87 -1.95 -11.50
N ARG A 692 7.87 -2.41 -12.23
CA ARG A 692 7.06 -1.62 -13.18
C ARG A 692 5.59 -1.82 -12.86
N VAL A 693 4.80 -0.76 -13.00
CA VAL A 693 3.34 -0.82 -12.86
C VAL A 693 2.72 -0.20 -14.10
N VAL A 694 1.83 -0.93 -14.72
CA VAL A 694 1.11 -0.47 -15.90
C VAL A 694 -0.39 -0.47 -15.68
N ARG A 695 -1.07 0.39 -16.40
CA ARG A 695 -2.48 0.25 -16.73
C ARG A 695 -2.58 -0.29 -18.14
N ALA A 696 -3.08 -1.52 -18.31
CA ALA A 696 -3.50 -2.05 -19.60
C ALA A 696 -4.97 -1.69 -19.86
N LEU A 697 -5.31 -1.45 -21.13
CA LEU A 697 -6.68 -1.25 -21.60
C LEU A 697 -6.88 -2.09 -22.87
N VAL A 698 -8.06 -2.70 -22.99
CA VAL A 698 -8.51 -3.39 -24.20
C VAL A 698 -9.88 -2.80 -24.58
N PRO A 699 -9.89 -1.71 -25.38
CA PRO A 699 -11.15 -1.10 -25.80
C PRO A 699 -12.11 -2.12 -26.40
N GLY A 700 -13.39 -2.00 -26.06
CA GLY A 700 -14.44 -2.94 -26.44
C GLY A 700 -14.53 -4.19 -25.54
N SER A 701 -13.70 -4.33 -24.50
CA SER A 701 -13.95 -5.31 -23.42
C SER A 701 -14.92 -4.77 -22.38
N VAL A 702 -15.62 -5.67 -21.69
CA VAL A 702 -16.54 -5.34 -20.59
C VAL A 702 -15.74 -5.29 -19.29
N GLY A 703 -15.79 -4.17 -18.58
CA GLY A 703 -15.12 -3.99 -17.29
C GLY A 703 -15.90 -4.59 -16.12
N ASN A 704 -15.22 -4.79 -15.00
CA ASN A 704 -15.86 -5.17 -13.74
C ASN A 704 -16.60 -3.96 -13.12
N SER A 705 -17.80 -4.20 -12.59
CA SER A 705 -18.63 -3.19 -11.94
C SER A 705 -19.56 -3.82 -10.91
N PRO A 706 -20.01 -3.08 -9.88
CA PRO A 706 -21.00 -3.58 -8.93
C PRO A 706 -22.36 -3.79 -9.60
N ALA A 707 -23.23 -4.57 -8.95
CA ALA A 707 -24.55 -4.92 -9.45
C ALA A 707 -25.43 -3.69 -9.79
N ALA A 708 -25.26 -2.58 -9.08
CA ALA A 708 -25.97 -1.33 -9.34
C ALA A 708 -25.63 -0.67 -10.68
N PHE A 709 -24.43 -0.91 -11.23
CA PHE A 709 -23.88 -0.18 -12.38
C PHE A 709 -23.21 -1.11 -13.41
N PRO A 710 -23.91 -2.14 -13.95
CA PRO A 710 -23.31 -3.03 -14.94
C PRO A 710 -23.03 -2.28 -16.23
N TYR A 711 -21.92 -2.58 -16.89
CA TYR A 711 -21.58 -1.99 -18.21
C TYR A 711 -22.35 -2.69 -19.31
N LEU A 712 -23.50 -2.13 -19.71
CA LEU A 712 -24.39 -2.65 -20.75
C LEU A 712 -24.27 -1.93 -22.09
N GLY A 713 -23.31 -1.01 -22.19
CA GLY A 713 -23.10 -0.19 -23.38
C GLY A 713 -22.95 -1.02 -24.65
N GLN A 714 -23.47 -0.50 -25.75
CA GLN A 714 -23.44 -1.12 -27.08
C GLN A 714 -24.05 -2.56 -27.12
N GLY A 715 -24.66 -3.04 -26.06
CA GLY A 715 -25.21 -4.39 -25.97
C GLY A 715 -24.16 -5.51 -26.12
N VAL A 716 -22.89 -5.25 -25.79
CA VAL A 716 -21.79 -6.22 -25.97
C VAL A 716 -22.05 -7.49 -25.20
N VAL A 717 -22.43 -7.39 -23.92
CA VAL A 717 -22.73 -8.54 -23.04
C VAL A 717 -23.75 -9.48 -23.67
N ALA A 718 -24.86 -8.92 -24.16
CA ALA A 718 -25.95 -9.72 -24.72
C ALA A 718 -25.61 -10.31 -26.09
N ARG A 719 -24.83 -9.58 -26.94
CA ARG A 719 -24.41 -10.08 -28.25
C ARG A 719 -23.41 -11.24 -28.13
N GLU A 720 -22.45 -11.16 -27.18
CA GLU A 720 -21.49 -12.25 -27.01
C GLU A 720 -22.13 -13.55 -26.55
N ALA A 721 -23.22 -13.51 -25.79
CA ALA A 721 -23.97 -14.71 -25.42
C ALA A 721 -24.59 -15.42 -26.67
N VAL A 722 -24.98 -14.65 -27.68
CA VAL A 722 -25.43 -15.21 -28.97
C VAL A 722 -24.27 -15.80 -29.76
N GLU A 723 -23.14 -15.10 -29.81
CA GLU A 723 -21.94 -15.56 -30.49
C GLU A 723 -21.38 -16.85 -29.89
N LEU A 724 -21.44 -16.97 -28.56
CA LEU A 724 -21.05 -18.19 -27.83
C LEU A 724 -22.10 -19.33 -27.95
N GLY A 725 -23.21 -19.10 -28.65
CA GLY A 725 -24.25 -20.08 -28.84
C GLY A 725 -25.08 -20.36 -27.56
N TRP A 726 -25.00 -19.51 -26.56
CA TRP A 726 -25.77 -19.66 -25.33
C TRP A 726 -27.24 -19.27 -25.51
N ARG A 727 -27.54 -18.43 -26.48
CA ARG A 727 -28.87 -17.91 -26.78
C ARG A 727 -29.10 -17.71 -28.28
N GLU A 728 -30.34 -17.80 -28.70
CA GLU A 728 -30.75 -17.52 -30.10
C GLU A 728 -30.85 -16.01 -30.40
N ARG A 729 -31.09 -15.18 -29.37
CA ARG A 729 -31.16 -13.71 -29.47
C ARG A 729 -30.46 -13.06 -28.30
N ALA A 730 -30.04 -11.82 -28.54
CA ALA A 730 -29.52 -10.94 -27.50
C ALA A 730 -30.61 -10.59 -26.47
N LEU A 731 -30.24 -10.57 -25.19
CA LEU A 731 -31.09 -10.07 -24.11
C LEU A 731 -31.26 -8.55 -24.23
N THR A 732 -32.40 -8.04 -23.81
CA THR A 732 -32.60 -6.61 -23.52
C THR A 732 -32.04 -6.28 -22.16
N ASP A 733 -31.81 -4.99 -21.85
CA ASP A 733 -31.31 -4.56 -20.56
C ASP A 733 -32.20 -5.03 -19.38
N ALA A 734 -33.50 -5.12 -19.61
CA ALA A 734 -34.46 -5.60 -18.61
C ALA A 734 -34.38 -7.12 -18.32
N GLU A 735 -33.78 -7.89 -19.24
CA GLU A 735 -33.61 -9.34 -19.11
C GLU A 735 -32.24 -9.72 -18.54
N ILE A 736 -31.32 -8.78 -18.42
CA ILE A 736 -29.97 -8.98 -17.86
C ILE A 736 -30.07 -9.34 -16.37
N ASN A 737 -29.22 -10.26 -15.93
CA ASN A 737 -29.13 -10.63 -14.52
C ASN A 737 -28.43 -9.55 -13.71
N LEU A 738 -29.17 -8.79 -12.91
CA LEU A 738 -28.64 -7.74 -12.03
C LEU A 738 -28.37 -8.26 -10.60
N PHE A 739 -28.61 -9.55 -10.31
CA PHE A 739 -28.29 -10.08 -9.00
C PHE A 739 -26.77 -10.14 -8.79
N PRO A 740 -26.23 -9.69 -7.63
CA PRO A 740 -24.79 -9.66 -7.40
C PRO A 740 -24.13 -11.03 -7.51
N MET A 741 -22.83 -11.03 -7.82
CA MET A 741 -22.02 -12.25 -7.79
C MET A 741 -21.59 -12.59 -6.36
N PRO A 742 -21.36 -13.87 -6.01
CA PRO A 742 -20.72 -14.27 -4.76
C PRO A 742 -19.18 -14.05 -4.82
N HIS A 743 -18.80 -12.80 -5.13
CA HIS A 743 -17.43 -12.31 -5.31
C HIS A 743 -17.36 -10.84 -4.86
N ALA A 744 -16.18 -10.35 -4.40
CA ALA A 744 -15.98 -8.97 -3.94
C ALA A 744 -14.92 -8.22 -4.78
#